data_44f57ba09146b1fb96e92a9da7fd126e
#
_entry.id   44f57ba09146b1fb96e92a9da7fd126e
#
_cell.length_a   1.000
_cell.length_b   1.000
_cell.length_c   1.000
_cell.angle_alpha   90.00
_cell.angle_beta   90.00
_cell.angle_gamma   90.00
#
_symmetry.space_group_name_H-M   'P 1'
#
loop_
_entity.id
_entity.type
_entity.pdbx_description
1 polymer ?
#
loop_
_entity_poly.entity_id
_entity_poly.type
_entity_poly.pdbx_seq_one_letter_code
_entity_poly.pdbx_strand_id
1 'polypeptide(L)'
;MDEVFHLKAPCQPTGDQPQAIDALMQGIHEGDDAQTLLGVTGSGKTFTMANIIARCNRPTLILEPNKTLASQICTEMRGFFPDDAVEYFVSYYDYYQPEAYIPSTDTYIEKDSAINDEIDRLRHSATAALSERRNVIIVASVSCIYSLGDPIDYRSMVISLRPGMQMERDELCSRLVKLQYERNDMNFIRNKFRVKGDTVDIHLAYNDEFAIRVEFFGDEIDRIVEFDPLTGEHKNVVRHVAIFPASHYIVGPEKMQEGLKKIQAEMEEQVKKFTEEGKLLEAQRIQQRTNYDMEMLQEVGMCKGIENYSAVLSGRAPGSTPTTLLDYFPDDFLLMVDESHVMLPQVRGMFGGDYSRKKTLVEYGFRLPSAFDNRPLKFEEFEAKIHQKIFVSATPGEYERQHSSRVAEQVIRPTGLLDPLIMVRPVEGQIEDLLGEIRTRIDRGERTLVTTLTVKMAEDLTDYLEEHGVKTKYMHHEVDTFERMEIIKDLRVGAIDVIVGINLLREGLDLPEVSLIAILDADKEGFLRSETSLIQTIGRAARNANGVVLMYADEVTPSMERAIMETERRRTIQDAYNKEHGITPKTIVKAIGDGLEISMSEENKRMRQHRMSRAERQQTIERLTKEMKEAARLLQFELAAQLRDEIQRLERGEDPTAADTSERKAAAKTRKGRRKYKN
;
A
#
# COMPACT_ATOMS: atom_id res chain seq x y z
N MET A 1 16.89 11.04 27.55
CA MET A 1 16.68 9.59 27.63
C MET A 1 17.33 9.01 26.39
N ASP A 2 18.20 8.03 26.55
CA ASP A 2 18.75 7.34 25.40
C ASP A 2 17.57 6.60 24.73
N GLU A 3 17.20 7.08 23.55
CA GLU A 3 16.14 6.48 22.73
C GLU A 3 16.66 5.18 22.11
N VAL A 4 16.62 4.10 22.89
CA VAL A 4 17.11 2.77 22.51
C VAL A 4 15.92 1.89 22.15
N PHE A 5 16.08 1.07 21.11
CA PHE A 5 15.07 0.07 20.77
C PHE A 5 15.00 -1.06 21.79
N HIS A 6 13.79 -1.43 22.19
CA HIS A 6 13.53 -2.47 23.18
C HIS A 6 12.88 -3.69 22.54
N LEU A 7 13.70 -4.62 22.03
CA LEU A 7 13.20 -5.86 21.44
C LEU A 7 12.56 -6.76 22.52
N LYS A 8 11.27 -7.04 22.35
CA LYS A 8 10.51 -8.04 23.15
C LYS A 8 10.16 -9.21 22.26
N ALA A 9 10.91 -10.29 22.36
CA ALA A 9 10.67 -11.47 21.56
C ALA A 9 10.40 -12.70 22.44
N PRO A 10 9.48 -13.60 22.02
CA PRO A 10 9.15 -14.80 22.78
C PRO A 10 10.25 -15.87 22.74
N CYS A 11 11.21 -15.74 21.85
CA CYS A 11 12.29 -16.71 21.63
C CYS A 11 13.64 -16.03 21.35
N GLN A 12 14.70 -16.78 21.44
CA GLN A 12 16.04 -16.37 21.01
C GLN A 12 16.29 -16.80 19.56
N PRO A 13 17.22 -16.12 18.84
CA PRO A 13 17.65 -16.55 17.52
C PRO A 13 18.19 -17.99 17.53
N THR A 14 17.76 -18.79 16.55
CA THR A 14 18.11 -20.22 16.44
C THR A 14 18.55 -20.56 15.00
N GLY A 15 19.09 -21.75 14.80
CA GLY A 15 19.60 -22.20 13.51
C GLY A 15 20.78 -21.36 13.05
N ASP A 16 20.70 -20.85 11.84
CA ASP A 16 21.69 -19.95 11.23
C ASP A 16 21.40 -18.45 11.46
N GLN A 17 20.29 -18.12 12.14
CA GLN A 17 19.96 -16.73 12.49
C GLN A 17 21.07 -15.99 13.26
N PRO A 18 21.67 -16.56 14.34
CA PRO A 18 22.73 -15.87 15.07
C PRO A 18 23.92 -15.50 14.18
N GLN A 19 24.35 -16.42 13.33
CA GLN A 19 25.47 -16.20 12.41
C GLN A 19 25.13 -15.14 11.36
N ALA A 20 23.92 -15.17 10.81
CA ALA A 20 23.45 -14.17 9.84
C ALA A 20 23.39 -12.77 10.49
N ILE A 21 22.83 -12.66 11.70
CA ILE A 21 22.76 -11.39 12.45
C ILE A 21 24.18 -10.86 12.70
N ASP A 22 25.10 -11.69 13.22
CA ASP A 22 26.46 -11.26 13.56
C ASP A 22 27.23 -10.83 12.29
N ALA A 23 27.09 -11.56 11.19
CA ALA A 23 27.71 -11.21 9.91
C ALA A 23 27.23 -9.86 9.37
N LEU A 24 25.90 -9.63 9.38
CA LEU A 24 25.31 -8.37 8.90
C LEU A 24 25.64 -7.20 9.83
N MET A 25 25.64 -7.41 11.14
CA MET A 25 26.06 -6.40 12.12
C MET A 25 27.53 -6.03 11.96
N GLN A 26 28.39 -7.01 11.68
CA GLN A 26 29.79 -6.74 11.37
C GLN A 26 29.91 -5.83 10.14
N GLY A 27 29.18 -6.12 9.05
CA GLY A 27 29.21 -5.28 7.86
C GLY A 27 28.69 -3.86 8.11
N ILE A 28 27.63 -3.69 8.94
CA ILE A 28 27.17 -2.36 9.36
C ILE A 28 28.28 -1.59 10.09
N HIS A 29 29.02 -2.24 11.00
CA HIS A 29 30.12 -1.60 11.74
C HIS A 29 31.34 -1.30 10.86
N GLU A 30 31.62 -2.13 9.88
CA GLU A 30 32.69 -1.93 8.90
C GLU A 30 32.37 -0.87 7.84
N GLY A 31 31.11 -0.45 7.78
CA GLY A 31 30.64 0.58 6.85
C GLY A 31 30.26 0.05 5.46
N ASP A 32 29.88 -1.23 5.34
CA ASP A 32 29.40 -1.81 4.09
C ASP A 32 28.16 -1.03 3.59
N ASP A 33 28.21 -0.54 2.35
CA ASP A 33 27.11 0.22 1.75
C ASP A 33 25.87 -0.65 1.50
N ALA A 34 26.09 -1.91 1.12
CA ALA A 34 25.03 -2.86 0.82
C ALA A 34 25.40 -4.27 1.23
N GLN A 35 24.44 -4.98 1.81
CA GLN A 35 24.56 -6.37 2.23
C GLN A 35 23.29 -7.13 1.85
N THR A 36 23.36 -8.45 1.73
CA THR A 36 22.19 -9.29 1.44
C THR A 36 21.98 -10.34 2.53
N LEU A 37 20.76 -10.38 3.05
CA LEU A 37 20.21 -11.52 3.79
C LEU A 37 19.49 -12.45 2.80
N LEU A 38 20.16 -13.56 2.42
CA LEU A 38 19.56 -14.60 1.61
C LEU A 38 18.80 -15.55 2.55
N GLY A 39 17.53 -15.26 2.77
CA GLY A 39 16.71 -16.01 3.72
C GLY A 39 15.57 -16.75 3.04
N VAL A 40 15.54 -18.10 3.20
CA VAL A 40 14.44 -18.90 2.64
C VAL A 40 13.10 -18.57 3.29
N THR A 41 12.01 -18.91 2.62
CA THR A 41 10.66 -18.75 3.17
C THR A 41 10.51 -19.55 4.46
N GLY A 42 10.07 -18.91 5.54
CA GLY A 42 9.86 -19.55 6.85
C GLY A 42 11.11 -19.66 7.73
N SER A 43 12.27 -19.13 7.31
CA SER A 43 13.48 -19.10 8.15
C SER A 43 13.45 -18.04 9.26
N GLY A 44 12.44 -17.16 9.30
CA GLY A 44 12.31 -16.10 10.29
C GLY A 44 13.09 -14.82 9.94
N LYS A 45 13.12 -14.43 8.66
CA LYS A 45 13.77 -13.20 8.18
C LYS A 45 13.36 -11.96 8.98
N THR A 46 12.04 -11.79 9.24
CA THR A 46 11.50 -10.67 10.01
C THR A 46 12.12 -10.59 11.41
N PHE A 47 12.29 -11.74 12.06
CA PHE A 47 12.91 -11.80 13.39
C PHE A 47 14.40 -11.47 13.33
N THR A 48 15.10 -11.88 12.28
CA THR A 48 16.49 -11.49 12.02
C THR A 48 16.61 -9.99 11.82
N MET A 49 15.72 -9.37 11.01
CA MET A 49 15.65 -7.92 10.83
C MET A 49 15.43 -7.20 12.17
N ALA A 50 14.48 -7.66 12.99
CA ALA A 50 14.21 -7.08 14.30
C ALA A 50 15.44 -7.12 15.23
N ASN A 51 16.19 -8.23 15.25
CA ASN A 51 17.42 -8.32 16.01
C ASN A 51 18.51 -7.36 15.52
N ILE A 52 18.64 -7.17 14.21
CA ILE A 52 19.57 -6.21 13.63
C ILE A 52 19.19 -4.79 14.03
N ILE A 53 17.92 -4.41 13.91
CA ILE A 53 17.40 -3.10 14.31
C ILE A 53 17.71 -2.81 15.78
N ALA A 54 17.38 -3.75 16.67
CA ALA A 54 17.65 -3.60 18.09
C ALA A 54 19.14 -3.43 18.41
N ARG A 55 20.03 -4.16 17.70
CA ARG A 55 21.47 -4.10 17.93
C ARG A 55 22.15 -2.87 17.32
N CYS A 56 21.71 -2.42 16.13
CA CYS A 56 22.29 -1.24 15.49
C CYS A 56 21.75 0.07 16.08
N ASN A 57 20.57 0.03 16.69
CA ASN A 57 19.92 1.16 17.38
C ASN A 57 19.80 2.42 16.51
N ARG A 58 19.39 2.27 15.25
CA ARG A 58 19.25 3.36 14.28
C ARG A 58 17.84 3.43 13.75
N PRO A 59 17.30 4.63 13.44
CA PRO A 59 16.05 4.73 12.72
C PRO A 59 16.06 3.86 11.47
N THR A 60 15.01 3.09 11.24
CA THR A 60 15.00 2.10 10.16
C THR A 60 13.81 2.27 9.26
N LEU A 61 14.06 2.24 7.95
CA LEU A 61 13.03 2.15 6.91
C LEU A 61 13.01 0.75 6.34
N ILE A 62 11.86 0.08 6.39
CA ILE A 62 11.62 -1.23 5.77
C ILE A 62 10.75 -1.01 4.54
N LEU A 63 11.23 -1.41 3.37
CA LEU A 63 10.49 -1.30 2.10
C LEU A 63 9.88 -2.64 1.71
N GLU A 64 8.58 -2.59 1.41
CA GLU A 64 7.75 -3.73 1.04
C GLU A 64 7.12 -3.52 -0.34
N PRO A 65 7.02 -4.56 -1.20
CA PRO A 65 6.53 -4.42 -2.57
C PRO A 65 5.02 -4.14 -2.67
N ASN A 66 4.25 -4.38 -1.61
CA ASN A 66 2.81 -4.12 -1.60
C ASN A 66 2.27 -3.80 -0.20
N LYS A 67 1.03 -3.23 -0.15
CA LYS A 67 0.38 -2.82 1.10
C LYS A 67 0.13 -3.99 2.07
N THR A 68 -0.17 -5.18 1.55
CA THR A 68 -0.49 -6.36 2.37
C THR A 68 0.73 -6.85 3.14
N LEU A 69 1.87 -6.98 2.46
CA LEU A 69 3.14 -7.32 3.11
C LEU A 69 3.57 -6.25 4.09
N ALA A 70 3.49 -4.98 3.69
CA ALA A 70 3.82 -3.88 4.59
C ALA A 70 2.96 -3.90 5.86
N SER A 71 1.67 -4.20 5.77
CA SER A 71 0.79 -4.35 6.93
C SER A 71 1.18 -5.53 7.81
N GLN A 72 1.50 -6.67 7.20
CA GLN A 72 1.96 -7.86 7.91
C GLN A 72 3.26 -7.58 8.68
N ILE A 73 4.28 -7.07 8.01
CA ILE A 73 5.58 -6.76 8.62
C ILE A 73 5.43 -5.68 9.72
N CYS A 74 4.60 -4.66 9.49
CA CYS A 74 4.31 -3.64 10.49
C CYS A 74 3.69 -4.26 11.76
N THR A 75 2.75 -5.18 11.61
CA THR A 75 2.12 -5.88 12.72
C THR A 75 3.13 -6.77 13.47
N GLU A 76 3.97 -7.50 12.75
CA GLU A 76 5.02 -8.33 13.34
C GLU A 76 6.05 -7.46 14.10
N MET A 77 6.48 -6.33 13.51
CA MET A 77 7.41 -5.39 14.15
C MET A 77 6.81 -4.72 15.39
N ARG A 78 5.52 -4.35 15.38
CA ARG A 78 4.82 -3.87 16.59
C ARG A 78 4.78 -4.92 17.70
N GLY A 79 4.69 -6.19 17.35
CA GLY A 79 4.81 -7.28 18.31
C GLY A 79 6.21 -7.39 18.93
N PHE A 80 7.26 -7.13 18.15
CA PHE A 80 8.64 -7.15 18.62
C PHE A 80 9.06 -5.85 19.35
N PHE A 81 8.47 -4.71 19.01
CA PHE A 81 8.81 -3.39 19.54
C PHE A 81 7.55 -2.65 20.07
N PRO A 82 6.86 -3.19 21.09
CA PRO A 82 5.58 -2.64 21.56
C PRO A 82 5.71 -1.27 22.23
N ASP A 83 6.91 -0.89 22.68
CA ASP A 83 7.16 0.39 23.36
C ASP A 83 7.82 1.44 22.44
N ASP A 84 8.15 1.04 21.20
CA ASP A 84 8.82 1.87 20.22
C ASP A 84 7.86 2.34 19.13
N ALA A 85 8.25 3.36 18.35
CA ALA A 85 7.43 3.83 17.25
C ALA A 85 7.58 2.89 16.03
N VAL A 86 6.57 2.09 15.75
CA VAL A 86 6.47 1.27 14.54
C VAL A 86 5.33 1.80 13.68
N GLU A 87 5.69 2.50 12.62
CA GLU A 87 4.80 3.30 11.81
C GLU A 87 4.58 2.70 10.41
N TYR A 88 3.45 3.02 9.82
CA TYR A 88 3.02 2.49 8.53
C TYR A 88 2.90 3.60 7.48
N PHE A 89 3.61 3.48 6.36
CA PHE A 89 3.64 4.51 5.33
C PHE A 89 3.44 3.94 3.93
N VAL A 90 2.18 3.85 3.50
CA VAL A 90 1.81 3.35 2.16
C VAL A 90 0.97 4.39 1.42
N SER A 91 0.57 4.11 0.19
CA SER A 91 -0.37 4.97 -0.54
C SER A 91 -1.70 5.07 0.21
N TYR A 92 -2.15 6.29 0.50
CA TYR A 92 -3.40 6.56 1.22
C TYR A 92 -4.66 6.49 0.35
N TYR A 93 -4.54 6.09 -0.91
CA TYR A 93 -5.68 5.90 -1.79
C TYR A 93 -6.23 4.48 -1.68
N ASP A 94 -7.54 4.34 -1.40
CA ASP A 94 -8.27 3.08 -1.55
C ASP A 94 -8.50 2.78 -3.03
N TYR A 95 -8.84 3.83 -3.77
CA TYR A 95 -8.96 3.84 -5.22
C TYR A 95 -8.17 5.02 -5.77
N TYR A 96 -7.40 4.80 -6.81
CA TYR A 96 -6.63 5.84 -7.48
C TYR A 96 -6.66 5.68 -8.99
N GLN A 97 -7.35 6.60 -9.66
CA GLN A 97 -7.26 6.82 -11.09
C GLN A 97 -6.43 8.08 -11.34
N PRO A 98 -5.20 7.94 -11.83
CA PRO A 98 -4.38 9.10 -12.13
C PRO A 98 -4.98 9.93 -13.27
N GLU A 99 -4.80 11.25 -13.19
CA GLU A 99 -5.09 12.14 -14.31
C GLU A 99 -4.28 11.71 -15.54
N ALA A 100 -4.97 11.55 -16.68
CA ALA A 100 -4.32 11.16 -17.92
C ALA A 100 -5.03 11.77 -19.14
N TYR A 101 -4.31 11.88 -20.25
CA TYR A 101 -4.90 12.24 -21.52
C TYR A 101 -4.46 11.26 -22.59
N ILE A 102 -5.43 10.77 -23.38
CA ILE A 102 -5.21 9.82 -24.47
C ILE A 102 -5.44 10.56 -25.80
N PRO A 103 -4.37 11.01 -26.47
CA PRO A 103 -4.49 11.82 -27.68
C PRO A 103 -5.22 11.14 -28.83
N SER A 104 -5.07 9.80 -28.96
CA SER A 104 -5.69 9.03 -30.06
C SER A 104 -7.21 9.01 -30.03
N THR A 105 -7.83 9.20 -28.87
CA THR A 105 -9.30 9.20 -28.66
C THR A 105 -9.80 10.54 -28.16
N ASP A 106 -8.94 11.56 -28.02
CA ASP A 106 -9.24 12.86 -27.39
C ASP A 106 -9.96 12.70 -26.04
N THR A 107 -9.47 11.74 -25.23
CA THR A 107 -10.12 11.39 -23.97
C THR A 107 -9.28 11.93 -22.81
N TYR A 108 -9.85 12.86 -22.05
CA TYR A 108 -9.28 13.31 -20.77
C TYR A 108 -9.89 12.49 -19.63
N ILE A 109 -9.01 11.90 -18.85
CA ILE A 109 -9.36 11.15 -17.64
C ILE A 109 -9.03 12.06 -16.46
N GLU A 110 -10.06 12.52 -15.76
CA GLU A 110 -9.86 13.32 -14.55
C GLU A 110 -9.30 12.45 -13.43
N LYS A 111 -8.44 13.05 -12.57
CA LYS A 111 -7.99 12.39 -11.35
C LYS A 111 -9.20 12.06 -10.49
N ASP A 112 -9.42 10.78 -10.25
CA ASP A 112 -10.40 10.28 -9.29
C ASP A 112 -9.69 9.48 -8.22
N SER A 113 -10.04 9.74 -6.95
CA SER A 113 -9.37 9.08 -5.84
C SER A 113 -10.23 9.11 -4.60
N ALA A 114 -10.30 7.99 -3.91
CA ALA A 114 -10.84 7.88 -2.56
C ALA A 114 -9.68 7.81 -1.57
N ILE A 115 -9.63 8.77 -0.65
CA ILE A 115 -8.62 8.81 0.41
C ILE A 115 -9.09 7.94 1.57
N ASN A 116 -8.21 7.10 2.06
CA ASN A 116 -8.39 6.35 3.29
C ASN A 116 -7.89 7.20 4.46
N ASP A 117 -8.82 7.70 5.28
CA ASP A 117 -8.51 8.57 6.41
C ASP A 117 -7.59 7.90 7.46
N GLU A 118 -7.73 6.59 7.64
CA GLU A 118 -6.88 5.82 8.56
C GLU A 118 -5.43 5.76 8.06
N ILE A 119 -5.23 5.45 6.77
CA ILE A 119 -3.88 5.42 6.18
C ILE A 119 -3.27 6.83 6.16
N ASP A 120 -4.08 7.86 5.89
CA ASP A 120 -3.61 9.25 5.93
C ASP A 120 -3.13 9.62 7.34
N ARG A 121 -3.89 9.25 8.38
CA ARG A 121 -3.48 9.40 9.78
C ARG A 121 -2.15 8.72 10.08
N LEU A 122 -1.99 7.46 9.66
CA LEU A 122 -0.76 6.70 9.86
C LEU A 122 0.46 7.33 9.16
N ARG A 123 0.26 7.96 7.99
CA ARG A 123 1.32 8.71 7.30
C ARG A 123 1.74 9.96 8.08
N HIS A 124 0.77 10.68 8.66
CA HIS A 124 1.06 11.81 9.55
C HIS A 124 1.77 11.36 10.83
N SER A 125 1.36 10.21 11.40
CA SER A 125 2.04 9.59 12.55
C SER A 125 3.50 9.29 12.24
N ALA A 126 3.79 8.71 11.07
CA ALA A 126 5.16 8.39 10.66
C ALA A 126 6.08 9.62 10.58
N THR A 127 5.60 10.71 9.96
CA THR A 127 6.40 11.95 9.85
C THR A 127 6.54 12.69 11.19
N ALA A 128 5.54 12.64 12.05
CA ALA A 128 5.60 13.17 13.41
C ALA A 128 6.61 12.38 14.25
N ALA A 129 6.55 11.05 14.24
CA ALA A 129 7.46 10.18 14.97
C ALA A 129 8.94 10.43 14.59
N LEU A 130 9.24 10.54 13.27
CA LEU A 130 10.60 10.88 12.79
C LEU A 130 11.08 12.27 13.24
N SER A 131 10.15 13.17 13.55
CA SER A 131 10.50 14.52 14.03
C SER A 131 10.71 14.59 15.53
N GLU A 132 10.14 13.64 16.30
CA GLU A 132 10.15 13.67 17.76
C GLU A 132 11.16 12.72 18.40
N ARG A 133 11.48 11.57 17.73
CA ARG A 133 12.27 10.50 18.36
C ARG A 133 13.14 9.76 17.36
N ARG A 134 14.15 9.02 17.86
CA ARG A 134 15.07 8.24 17.03
C ARG A 134 14.74 6.75 16.96
N ASN A 135 14.09 6.17 17.95
CA ASN A 135 13.67 4.77 17.95
C ASN A 135 12.40 4.58 17.13
N VAL A 136 12.53 4.79 15.82
CA VAL A 136 11.44 4.74 14.83
C VAL A 136 11.73 3.70 13.78
N ILE A 137 10.77 2.82 13.55
CA ILE A 137 10.74 1.87 12.43
C ILE A 137 9.57 2.28 11.53
N ILE A 138 9.85 2.57 10.27
CA ILE A 138 8.79 2.79 9.29
C ILE A 138 8.74 1.64 8.31
N VAL A 139 7.58 1.01 8.19
CA VAL A 139 7.30 0.04 7.15
C VAL A 139 6.54 0.71 6.02
N ALA A 140 7.13 0.78 4.83
CA ALA A 140 6.62 1.55 3.72
C ALA A 140 6.52 0.75 2.43
N SER A 141 5.61 1.14 1.55
CA SER A 141 5.60 0.72 0.14
C SER A 141 6.40 1.70 -0.73
N VAL A 142 6.44 1.45 -2.03
CA VAL A 142 7.08 2.35 -3.01
C VAL A 142 6.58 3.80 -2.93
N SER A 143 5.45 4.07 -2.27
CA SER A 143 4.93 5.42 -2.07
C SER A 143 5.90 6.35 -1.31
N CYS A 144 6.87 5.81 -0.58
CA CYS A 144 7.89 6.58 0.15
C CYS A 144 8.86 7.35 -0.75
N ILE A 145 9.02 6.95 -2.02
CA ILE A 145 9.88 7.65 -3.00
C ILE A 145 9.14 8.75 -3.78
N TYR A 146 7.83 8.91 -3.55
CA TYR A 146 7.06 10.00 -4.17
C TYR A 146 7.24 11.29 -3.40
N SER A 147 7.06 12.40 -4.14
CA SER A 147 7.16 13.74 -3.58
C SER A 147 6.29 13.90 -2.34
N LEU A 148 6.90 14.43 -1.30
CA LEU A 148 6.29 14.81 -0.03
C LEU A 148 6.67 16.27 0.27
N GLY A 149 5.99 16.92 1.21
CA GLY A 149 6.36 18.27 1.64
C GLY A 149 7.78 18.33 2.18
N ASP A 150 8.38 19.52 2.16
CA ASP A 150 9.72 19.74 2.68
C ASP A 150 9.75 19.52 4.20
N PRO A 151 10.61 18.65 4.75
CA PRO A 151 10.70 18.41 6.18
C PRO A 151 11.13 19.65 6.98
N ILE A 152 11.86 20.57 6.37
CA ILE A 152 12.26 21.83 7.01
C ILE A 152 11.03 22.72 7.21
N ASP A 153 10.22 22.89 6.16
CA ASP A 153 8.97 23.64 6.23
C ASP A 153 7.99 22.98 7.24
N TYR A 154 7.85 21.65 7.16
CA TYR A 154 6.98 20.88 8.06
C TYR A 154 7.37 21.05 9.52
N ARG A 155 8.66 20.93 9.86
CA ARG A 155 9.17 21.09 11.24
C ARG A 155 9.10 22.55 11.72
N SER A 156 9.34 23.52 10.84
CA SER A 156 9.33 24.94 11.20
C SER A 156 7.92 25.44 11.59
N MET A 157 6.89 24.75 11.13
CA MET A 157 5.50 25.10 11.38
C MET A 157 4.93 24.45 12.65
N VAL A 158 5.64 23.52 13.29
CA VAL A 158 5.18 22.83 14.52
C VAL A 158 4.90 23.85 15.63
N ILE A 159 3.72 23.72 16.26
CA ILE A 159 3.36 24.51 17.43
C ILE A 159 3.72 23.73 18.69
N SER A 160 4.70 24.21 19.43
CA SER A 160 5.09 23.65 20.73
C SER A 160 4.39 24.43 21.84
N LEU A 161 3.60 23.71 22.65
CA LEU A 161 2.83 24.31 23.76
C LEU A 161 3.27 23.74 25.10
N ARG A 162 3.31 24.63 26.14
CA ARG A 162 3.63 24.26 27.52
C ARG A 162 2.77 25.07 28.48
N PRO A 163 2.35 24.52 29.62
CA PRO A 163 1.76 25.32 30.71
C PRO A 163 2.70 26.45 31.14
N GLY A 164 2.15 27.61 31.43
CA GLY A 164 2.91 28.83 31.77
C GLY A 164 3.38 29.64 30.55
N MET A 165 3.09 29.21 29.34
CA MET A 165 3.46 29.92 28.11
C MET A 165 2.52 31.11 27.88
N GLN A 166 3.09 32.29 27.66
CA GLN A 166 2.35 33.49 27.27
C GLN A 166 1.94 33.37 25.78
N MET A 167 0.65 33.27 25.57
CA MET A 167 0.04 33.13 24.22
C MET A 167 -1.45 33.47 24.34
N GLU A 168 -1.95 34.35 23.52
CA GLU A 168 -3.39 34.60 23.42
C GLU A 168 -4.10 33.39 22.76
N ARG A 169 -5.32 33.11 23.25
CA ARG A 169 -6.16 32.05 22.66
C ARG A 169 -6.35 32.21 21.15
N ASP A 170 -6.60 33.43 20.69
CA ASP A 170 -6.86 33.73 19.29
C ASP A 170 -5.58 33.64 18.43
N GLU A 171 -4.41 33.87 19.04
CA GLU A 171 -3.13 33.58 18.40
C GLU A 171 -2.97 32.08 18.14
N LEU A 172 -3.27 31.24 19.15
CA LEU A 172 -3.26 29.77 18.92
C LEU A 172 -4.21 29.36 17.79
N CYS A 173 -5.44 29.89 17.78
CA CYS A 173 -6.40 29.62 16.72
C CYS A 173 -5.86 30.03 15.33
N SER A 174 -5.24 31.22 15.24
CA SER A 174 -4.63 31.68 13.99
C SER A 174 -3.48 30.77 13.53
N ARG A 175 -2.64 30.29 14.46
CA ARG A 175 -1.56 29.35 14.16
C ARG A 175 -2.11 27.98 13.69
N LEU A 176 -3.18 27.49 14.32
CA LEU A 176 -3.84 26.23 13.90
C LEU A 176 -4.39 26.29 12.47
N VAL A 177 -5.02 27.42 12.09
CA VAL A 177 -5.48 27.64 10.71
C VAL A 177 -4.29 27.64 9.73
N LYS A 178 -3.17 28.25 10.10
CA LYS A 178 -1.94 28.18 9.27
C LYS A 178 -1.39 26.76 9.13
N LEU A 179 -1.60 25.90 10.13
CA LEU A 179 -1.29 24.46 10.08
C LEU A 179 -2.32 23.64 9.28
N GLN A 180 -3.29 24.27 8.64
CA GLN A 180 -4.38 23.63 7.89
C GLN A 180 -5.37 22.85 8.78
N TYR A 181 -5.49 23.19 10.07
CA TYR A 181 -6.60 22.75 10.90
C TYR A 181 -7.84 23.59 10.63
N GLU A 182 -8.99 22.94 10.50
CA GLU A 182 -10.27 23.59 10.29
C GLU A 182 -10.99 23.83 11.63
N ARG A 183 -11.51 25.05 11.86
CA ARG A 183 -12.38 25.28 13.01
C ARG A 183 -13.77 24.70 12.75
N ASN A 184 -14.20 23.78 13.60
CA ASN A 184 -15.53 23.20 13.53
C ASN A 184 -16.04 22.84 14.95
N ASP A 185 -16.93 23.69 15.47
CA ASP A 185 -17.44 23.53 16.83
C ASP A 185 -18.49 22.40 16.95
N MET A 186 -19.07 21.94 15.82
CA MET A 186 -20.13 20.91 15.78
C MET A 186 -19.63 19.52 15.42
N ASN A 187 -18.71 19.42 14.47
CA ASN A 187 -18.15 18.15 14.01
C ASN A 187 -16.67 18.09 14.37
N PHE A 188 -16.39 17.59 15.57
CA PHE A 188 -15.04 17.52 16.12
C PHE A 188 -14.39 16.17 15.77
N ILE A 189 -13.77 16.13 14.59
CA ILE A 189 -13.04 14.99 14.07
C ILE A 189 -11.58 15.35 13.79
N ARG A 190 -10.76 14.41 13.38
CA ARG A 190 -9.35 14.60 13.00
C ARG A 190 -9.15 15.86 12.12
N ASN A 191 -8.03 16.55 12.30
CA ASN A 191 -7.66 17.79 11.61
C ASN A 191 -8.57 19.00 11.95
N LYS A 192 -9.35 18.93 13.03
CA LYS A 192 -10.22 20.04 13.42
C LYS A 192 -9.94 20.51 14.83
N PHE A 193 -10.27 21.77 15.08
CA PHE A 193 -10.26 22.34 16.41
C PHE A 193 -11.59 23.05 16.70
N ARG A 194 -11.91 23.19 17.97
CA ARG A 194 -13.08 23.93 18.43
C ARG A 194 -12.72 24.82 19.61
N VAL A 195 -13.49 25.89 19.81
CA VAL A 195 -13.26 26.87 20.86
C VAL A 195 -14.49 26.94 21.75
N LYS A 196 -14.29 26.79 23.07
CA LYS A 196 -15.36 26.89 24.07
C LYS A 196 -14.87 27.74 25.24
N GLY A 197 -15.30 29.01 25.31
CA GLY A 197 -14.83 29.94 26.33
C GLY A 197 -13.31 30.13 26.26
N ASP A 198 -12.63 29.86 27.35
CA ASP A 198 -11.17 29.98 27.47
C ASP A 198 -10.45 28.64 27.15
N THR A 199 -11.09 27.75 26.42
CA THR A 199 -10.49 26.47 26.03
C THR A 199 -10.45 26.29 24.52
N VAL A 200 -9.37 25.67 24.03
CA VAL A 200 -9.21 25.23 22.64
C VAL A 200 -9.00 23.71 22.63
N ASP A 201 -9.94 22.99 22.06
CA ASP A 201 -9.84 21.54 21.84
C ASP A 201 -9.30 21.29 20.44
N ILE A 202 -8.27 20.44 20.30
CA ILE A 202 -7.57 20.16 19.03
C ILE A 202 -7.54 18.66 18.80
N HIS A 203 -8.13 18.20 17.69
CA HIS A 203 -8.05 16.81 17.29
C HIS A 203 -6.88 16.64 16.31
N LEU A 204 -5.83 15.97 16.77
CA LEU A 204 -4.54 15.90 16.10
C LEU A 204 -4.62 15.19 14.74
N ALA A 205 -3.78 15.61 13.79
CA ALA A 205 -3.71 15.01 12.45
C ALA A 205 -3.20 13.54 12.46
N TYR A 206 -2.37 13.23 13.44
CA TYR A 206 -1.61 11.98 13.53
C TYR A 206 -2.12 11.03 14.63
N ASN A 207 -3.14 11.42 15.37
CA ASN A 207 -3.67 10.63 16.48
C ASN A 207 -5.20 10.77 16.57
N ASP A 208 -5.90 9.66 16.77
CA ASP A 208 -7.35 9.60 16.96
C ASP A 208 -7.78 8.99 18.32
N GLU A 209 -6.83 8.48 19.10
CA GLU A 209 -7.10 7.90 20.43
C GLU A 209 -7.39 8.97 21.49
N PHE A 210 -6.83 10.17 21.29
CA PHE A 210 -7.06 11.30 22.18
C PHE A 210 -6.96 12.64 21.41
N ALA A 211 -7.62 13.64 21.94
CA ALA A 211 -7.51 15.03 21.53
C ALA A 211 -6.82 15.85 22.64
N ILE A 212 -6.31 17.00 22.26
CA ILE A 212 -5.64 17.93 23.18
C ILE A 212 -6.59 19.06 23.54
N ARG A 213 -6.75 19.32 24.82
CA ARG A 213 -7.40 20.50 25.36
C ARG A 213 -6.35 21.46 25.92
N VAL A 214 -6.34 22.69 25.43
CA VAL A 214 -5.54 23.79 25.94
C VAL A 214 -6.46 24.74 26.70
N GLU A 215 -6.22 24.88 28.00
CA GLU A 215 -6.98 25.74 28.88
C GLU A 215 -6.19 27.05 29.14
N PHE A 216 -6.83 28.18 28.97
CA PHE A 216 -6.23 29.51 29.12
C PHE A 216 -6.71 30.19 30.40
N PHE A 217 -5.82 30.94 31.03
CA PHE A 217 -6.15 31.92 32.06
C PHE A 217 -5.63 33.29 31.61
N GLY A 218 -6.52 34.13 31.04
CA GLY A 218 -6.10 35.31 30.33
C GLY A 218 -5.25 34.99 29.11
N ASP A 219 -4.06 35.54 29.02
CA ASP A 219 -3.11 35.38 27.94
C ASP A 219 -2.02 34.33 28.25
N GLU A 220 -2.29 33.42 29.19
CA GLU A 220 -1.37 32.37 29.60
C GLU A 220 -2.04 31.00 29.47
N ILE A 221 -1.29 30.01 28.99
CA ILE A 221 -1.71 28.60 28.98
C ILE A 221 -1.62 28.08 30.43
N ASP A 222 -2.77 27.84 31.05
CA ASP A 222 -2.85 27.31 32.42
C ASP A 222 -2.57 25.81 32.46
N ARG A 223 -3.25 25.06 31.58
CA ARG A 223 -3.17 23.60 31.58
C ARG A 223 -3.35 23.01 30.18
N ILE A 224 -2.70 21.87 29.95
CA ILE A 224 -2.86 21.07 28.73
C ILE A 224 -3.28 19.65 29.14
N VAL A 225 -4.35 19.13 28.52
CA VAL A 225 -4.98 17.86 28.89
C VAL A 225 -5.20 17.01 27.66
N GLU A 226 -4.83 15.74 27.75
CA GLU A 226 -5.28 14.70 26.82
C GLU A 226 -6.66 14.22 27.25
N PHE A 227 -7.60 14.17 26.30
CA PHE A 227 -8.95 13.70 26.58
C PHE A 227 -9.49 12.84 25.43
N ASP A 228 -10.42 11.96 25.74
CA ASP A 228 -11.13 11.16 24.76
C ASP A 228 -12.09 12.05 23.94
N PRO A 229 -11.93 12.14 22.61
CA PRO A 229 -12.74 13.05 21.79
C PRO A 229 -14.23 12.68 21.75
N LEU A 230 -14.57 11.41 21.99
CA LEU A 230 -15.94 10.89 21.98
C LEU A 230 -16.66 11.10 23.32
N THR A 231 -16.01 10.69 24.42
CA THR A 231 -16.61 10.74 25.77
C THR A 231 -16.34 12.07 26.48
N GLY A 232 -15.27 12.78 26.11
CA GLY A 232 -14.78 13.97 26.79
C GLY A 232 -14.02 13.67 28.08
N GLU A 233 -13.75 12.41 28.40
CA GLU A 233 -13.05 12.00 29.60
C GLU A 233 -11.58 12.41 29.56
N HIS A 234 -11.09 13.02 30.64
CA HIS A 234 -9.69 13.40 30.78
C HIS A 234 -8.82 12.16 30.99
N LYS A 235 -7.80 11.98 30.14
CA LYS A 235 -6.83 10.87 30.23
C LYS A 235 -5.60 11.29 31.05
N ASN A 236 -4.88 12.31 30.58
CA ASN A 236 -3.63 12.74 31.19
C ASN A 236 -3.50 14.27 31.18
N VAL A 237 -2.76 14.81 32.15
CA VAL A 237 -2.27 16.20 32.11
C VAL A 237 -0.85 16.18 31.60
N VAL A 238 -0.58 16.91 30.52
CA VAL A 238 0.72 16.91 29.85
C VAL A 238 1.46 18.24 30.07
N ARG A 239 2.78 18.13 30.15
CA ARG A 239 3.66 19.31 30.37
C ARG A 239 4.15 19.91 29.06
N HIS A 240 3.99 19.19 27.96
CA HIS A 240 4.41 19.63 26.63
C HIS A 240 3.60 18.88 25.59
N VAL A 241 3.21 19.57 24.53
CA VAL A 241 2.65 18.97 23.32
C VAL A 241 3.20 19.67 22.09
N ALA A 242 3.54 18.89 21.07
CA ALA A 242 3.88 19.37 19.73
C ALA A 242 2.69 19.12 18.81
N ILE A 243 2.18 20.16 18.16
CA ILE A 243 1.08 20.05 17.19
C ILE A 243 1.68 20.15 15.80
N PHE A 244 1.64 19.07 15.07
CA PHE A 244 2.14 18.97 13.70
C PHE A 244 1.09 19.42 12.69
N PRO A 245 1.52 19.87 11.48
CA PRO A 245 0.60 20.28 10.41
C PRO A 245 -0.40 19.18 10.02
N ALA A 246 -1.61 19.59 9.65
CA ALA A 246 -2.66 18.70 9.14
C ALA A 246 -2.48 18.32 7.66
N SER A 247 -1.43 18.84 7.01
CA SER A 247 -1.05 18.49 5.63
C SER A 247 0.46 18.40 5.50
N HIS A 248 0.95 17.46 4.72
CA HIS A 248 2.38 17.40 4.38
C HIS A 248 2.80 18.52 3.41
N TYR A 249 1.88 19.02 2.59
CA TYR A 249 2.12 20.13 1.65
C TYR A 249 1.77 21.47 2.29
N ILE A 250 2.57 21.88 3.28
CA ILE A 250 2.41 23.16 3.93
C ILE A 250 3.52 24.12 3.52
N VAL A 251 3.16 25.36 3.22
CA VAL A 251 4.07 26.38 2.73
C VAL A 251 3.81 27.69 3.48
N GLY A 252 4.87 28.31 3.94
CA GLY A 252 4.76 29.61 4.61
C GLY A 252 4.24 30.71 3.67
N PRO A 253 3.59 31.78 4.22
CA PRO A 253 2.95 32.81 3.42
C PRO A 253 3.87 33.50 2.40
N GLU A 254 5.13 33.74 2.78
CA GLU A 254 6.12 34.39 1.89
C GLU A 254 6.46 33.51 0.70
N LYS A 255 6.73 32.21 0.93
CA LYS A 255 6.98 31.23 -0.15
C LYS A 255 5.75 31.05 -1.03
N MET A 256 4.54 31.08 -0.46
CA MET A 256 3.29 30.98 -1.23
C MET A 256 3.17 32.17 -2.20
N GLN A 257 3.39 33.41 -1.73
CA GLN A 257 3.32 34.59 -2.62
C GLN A 257 4.38 34.55 -3.72
N GLU A 258 5.61 34.13 -3.40
CA GLU A 258 6.67 33.98 -4.41
C GLU A 258 6.33 32.86 -5.41
N GLY A 259 5.82 31.75 -4.92
CA GLY A 259 5.38 30.62 -5.75
C GLY A 259 4.28 31.03 -6.73
N LEU A 260 3.26 31.75 -6.29
CA LEU A 260 2.18 32.25 -7.15
C LEU A 260 2.69 33.12 -8.29
N LYS A 261 3.67 34.01 -8.03
CA LYS A 261 4.29 34.83 -9.09
C LYS A 261 5.01 33.97 -10.12
N LYS A 262 5.71 32.91 -9.66
CA LYS A 262 6.40 31.98 -10.57
C LYS A 262 5.42 31.15 -11.39
N ILE A 263 4.33 30.65 -10.78
CA ILE A 263 3.26 29.93 -11.48
C ILE A 263 2.62 30.81 -12.56
N GLN A 264 2.33 32.06 -12.23
CA GLN A 264 1.78 33.02 -13.20
C GLN A 264 2.74 33.24 -14.38
N ALA A 265 4.02 33.51 -14.13
CA ALA A 265 5.02 33.70 -15.17
C ALA A 265 5.17 32.46 -16.07
N GLU A 266 5.22 31.27 -15.50
CA GLU A 266 5.28 30.01 -16.25
C GLU A 266 4.02 29.80 -17.11
N MET A 267 2.85 30.12 -16.59
CA MET A 267 1.59 30.05 -17.33
C MET A 267 1.62 31.01 -18.55
N GLU A 268 2.02 32.27 -18.34
CA GLU A 268 2.09 33.25 -19.39
C GLU A 268 3.06 32.83 -20.52
N GLU A 269 4.21 32.25 -20.15
CA GLU A 269 5.17 31.69 -21.09
C GLU A 269 4.57 30.52 -21.89
N GLN A 270 3.88 29.58 -21.23
CA GLN A 270 3.25 28.44 -21.92
C GLN A 270 2.09 28.87 -22.83
N VAL A 271 1.26 29.80 -22.38
CA VAL A 271 0.18 30.38 -23.21
C VAL A 271 0.75 31.03 -24.48
N LYS A 272 1.83 31.82 -24.36
CA LYS A 272 2.51 32.44 -25.50
C LYS A 272 3.05 31.35 -26.43
N LYS A 273 3.75 30.36 -25.93
CA LYS A 273 4.31 29.25 -26.71
C LYS A 273 3.21 28.49 -27.48
N PHE A 274 2.13 28.11 -26.84
CA PHE A 274 1.03 27.41 -27.51
C PHE A 274 0.35 28.28 -28.56
N THR A 275 0.22 29.58 -28.30
CA THR A 275 -0.33 30.53 -29.29
C THR A 275 0.57 30.66 -30.52
N GLU A 276 1.87 30.74 -30.34
CA GLU A 276 2.86 30.80 -31.43
C GLU A 276 2.88 29.47 -32.22
N GLU A 277 2.66 28.32 -31.57
CA GLU A 277 2.52 27.02 -32.21
C GLU A 277 1.13 26.79 -32.86
N GLY A 278 0.20 27.74 -32.76
CA GLY A 278 -1.18 27.60 -33.28
C GLY A 278 -2.08 26.69 -32.48
N LYS A 279 -1.66 26.29 -31.29
CA LYS A 279 -2.42 25.41 -30.32
C LYS A 279 -3.30 26.26 -29.43
N LEU A 280 -4.34 26.87 -29.98
CA LEU A 280 -5.18 27.85 -29.27
C LEU A 280 -6.03 27.18 -28.16
N LEU A 281 -6.44 25.94 -28.36
CA LEU A 281 -7.22 25.19 -27.36
C LEU A 281 -6.39 24.87 -26.12
N GLU A 282 -5.14 24.43 -26.33
CA GLU A 282 -4.18 24.15 -25.27
C GLU A 282 -3.82 25.42 -24.50
N ALA A 283 -3.65 26.54 -25.20
CA ALA A 283 -3.38 27.86 -24.61
C ALA A 283 -4.55 28.27 -23.68
N GLN A 284 -5.78 28.19 -24.16
CA GLN A 284 -6.97 28.51 -23.37
C GLN A 284 -7.12 27.59 -22.17
N ARG A 285 -6.92 26.30 -22.35
CA ARG A 285 -7.08 25.25 -21.33
C ARG A 285 -6.11 25.48 -20.17
N ILE A 286 -4.83 25.66 -20.47
CA ILE A 286 -3.81 25.87 -19.43
C ILE A 286 -4.05 27.19 -18.68
N GLN A 287 -4.44 28.25 -19.38
CA GLN A 287 -4.72 29.55 -18.78
C GLN A 287 -5.89 29.47 -17.80
N GLN A 288 -7.02 28.90 -18.23
CA GLN A 288 -8.21 28.78 -17.38
C GLN A 288 -7.93 27.95 -16.13
N ARG A 289 -7.27 26.80 -16.31
CA ARG A 289 -6.96 25.90 -15.20
C ARG A 289 -6.02 26.55 -14.19
N THR A 290 -4.93 27.15 -14.66
CA THR A 290 -3.94 27.74 -13.76
C THR A 290 -4.48 28.96 -13.03
N ASN A 291 -5.27 29.81 -13.68
CA ASN A 291 -5.92 30.95 -13.00
C ASN A 291 -6.84 30.48 -11.88
N TYR A 292 -7.67 29.45 -12.13
CA TYR A 292 -8.52 28.88 -11.09
C TYR A 292 -7.71 28.30 -9.93
N ASP A 293 -6.66 27.52 -10.22
CA ASP A 293 -5.81 26.93 -9.19
C ASP A 293 -5.10 28.03 -8.36
N MET A 294 -4.63 29.13 -8.99
CA MET A 294 -4.02 30.28 -8.30
C MET A 294 -5.01 31.00 -7.39
N GLU A 295 -6.25 31.22 -7.84
CA GLU A 295 -7.31 31.83 -7.02
C GLU A 295 -7.59 31.00 -5.77
N MET A 296 -7.70 29.69 -5.92
CA MET A 296 -7.89 28.76 -4.80
C MET A 296 -6.70 28.79 -3.83
N LEU A 297 -5.48 28.86 -4.34
CA LEU A 297 -4.27 28.93 -3.50
C LEU A 297 -4.21 30.26 -2.72
N GLN A 298 -4.65 31.38 -3.31
CA GLN A 298 -4.69 32.68 -2.64
C GLN A 298 -5.75 32.77 -1.54
N GLU A 299 -6.96 32.26 -1.83
CA GLU A 299 -8.11 32.43 -0.93
C GLU A 299 -8.17 31.35 0.18
N VAL A 300 -7.81 30.13 -0.15
CA VAL A 300 -7.97 28.96 0.72
C VAL A 300 -6.62 28.36 1.15
N GLY A 301 -5.53 28.70 0.45
CA GLY A 301 -4.20 28.10 0.67
C GLY A 301 -4.06 26.68 0.08
N MET A 302 -5.08 26.18 -0.61
CA MET A 302 -5.09 24.83 -1.24
C MET A 302 -5.86 24.83 -2.57
N CYS A 303 -5.44 23.98 -3.51
CA CYS A 303 -6.20 23.68 -4.72
C CYS A 303 -6.19 22.18 -5.01
N LYS A 304 -7.14 21.71 -5.85
CA LYS A 304 -7.15 20.32 -6.32
C LYS A 304 -5.94 20.06 -7.21
N GLY A 305 -5.02 19.21 -6.77
CA GLY A 305 -3.77 18.92 -7.48
C GLY A 305 -2.60 19.85 -7.11
N ILE A 306 -2.64 20.45 -5.91
CA ILE A 306 -1.55 21.29 -5.36
C ILE A 306 -0.17 20.64 -5.48
N GLU A 307 -0.12 19.30 -5.43
CA GLU A 307 1.11 18.55 -5.62
C GLU A 307 1.83 18.85 -6.93
N ASN A 308 1.10 19.24 -8.00
CA ASN A 308 1.71 19.61 -9.29
C ASN A 308 2.50 20.93 -9.22
N TYR A 309 2.24 21.76 -8.23
CA TYR A 309 2.95 23.01 -7.98
C TYR A 309 3.98 22.88 -6.84
N SER A 310 4.17 21.69 -6.26
CA SER A 310 4.99 21.47 -5.07
C SER A 310 6.44 21.96 -5.22
N ALA A 311 7.06 21.77 -6.37
CA ALA A 311 8.42 22.25 -6.64
C ALA A 311 8.52 23.78 -6.62
N VAL A 312 7.56 24.46 -7.28
CA VAL A 312 7.52 25.92 -7.34
C VAL A 312 7.21 26.52 -5.98
N LEU A 313 6.23 25.96 -5.26
CA LEU A 313 5.81 26.43 -3.92
C LEU A 313 6.90 26.21 -2.87
N SER A 314 7.67 25.13 -2.95
CA SER A 314 8.82 24.88 -2.07
C SER A 314 10.08 25.66 -2.46
N GLY A 315 10.05 26.38 -3.59
CA GLY A 315 11.20 27.16 -4.10
C GLY A 315 12.32 26.30 -4.69
N ARG A 316 12.07 25.02 -5.00
CA ARG A 316 13.06 24.14 -5.63
C ARG A 316 13.35 24.55 -7.06
N ALA A 317 14.60 24.33 -7.49
CA ALA A 317 14.99 24.55 -8.88
C ALA A 317 14.32 23.52 -9.81
N PRO A 318 13.93 23.91 -11.04
CA PRO A 318 13.40 22.97 -12.02
C PRO A 318 14.34 21.77 -12.22
N GLY A 319 13.77 20.55 -12.28
CA GLY A 319 14.51 19.31 -12.46
C GLY A 319 15.27 18.81 -11.22
N SER A 320 15.24 19.52 -10.10
CA SER A 320 15.89 19.08 -8.85
C SER A 320 15.25 17.82 -8.28
N THR A 321 16.02 17.09 -7.47
CA THR A 321 15.53 15.92 -6.75
C THR A 321 14.38 16.29 -5.83
N PRO A 322 13.22 15.62 -5.91
CA PRO A 322 12.09 15.89 -5.01
C PRO A 322 12.40 15.48 -3.58
N THR A 323 11.81 16.19 -2.65
CA THR A 323 11.76 15.79 -1.24
C THR A 323 10.75 14.65 -1.08
N THR A 324 11.09 13.66 -0.28
CA THR A 324 10.35 12.41 -0.09
C THR A 324 10.35 12.02 1.39
N LEU A 325 9.77 10.87 1.74
CA LEU A 325 9.87 10.36 3.11
C LEU A 325 11.33 10.16 3.56
N LEU A 326 12.23 9.82 2.63
CA LEU A 326 13.64 9.59 2.96
C LEU A 326 14.30 10.86 3.55
N ASP A 327 13.84 12.05 3.18
CA ASP A 327 14.37 13.32 3.67
C ASP A 327 13.91 13.67 5.09
N TYR A 328 12.93 12.94 5.64
CA TYR A 328 12.52 13.06 7.03
C TYR A 328 13.40 12.26 7.99
N PHE A 329 14.08 11.23 7.47
CA PHE A 329 15.03 10.43 8.25
C PHE A 329 16.31 11.22 8.54
N PRO A 330 17.00 10.92 9.65
CA PRO A 330 18.36 11.38 9.85
C PRO A 330 19.32 10.65 8.91
N ASP A 331 20.49 11.25 8.65
CA ASP A 331 21.47 10.74 7.68
C ASP A 331 21.96 9.31 7.97
N ASP A 332 21.92 8.89 9.23
CA ASP A 332 22.42 7.59 9.67
C ASP A 332 21.36 6.47 9.69
N PHE A 333 20.19 6.66 9.08
CA PHE A 333 19.17 5.62 9.06
C PHE A 333 19.62 4.36 8.30
N LEU A 334 19.04 3.22 8.70
CA LEU A 334 19.24 1.94 8.01
C LEU A 334 18.06 1.66 7.07
N LEU A 335 18.37 1.33 5.82
CA LEU A 335 17.36 0.84 4.88
C LEU A 335 17.37 -0.70 4.87
N MET A 336 16.20 -1.32 5.01
CA MET A 336 15.96 -2.73 4.73
C MET A 336 14.97 -2.85 3.57
N VAL A 337 15.34 -3.60 2.54
CA VAL A 337 14.50 -3.81 1.36
C VAL A 337 14.06 -5.27 1.35
N ASP A 338 12.85 -5.54 1.82
CA ASP A 338 12.32 -6.91 1.78
C ASP A 338 11.80 -7.26 0.40
N GLU A 339 11.83 -8.54 0.07
CA GLU A 339 11.58 -9.08 -1.27
C GLU A 339 12.27 -8.20 -2.35
N SER A 340 13.54 -7.88 -2.12
CA SER A 340 14.33 -6.90 -2.88
C SER A 340 14.34 -7.15 -4.39
N HIS A 341 14.31 -8.42 -4.79
CA HIS A 341 14.25 -8.85 -6.20
C HIS A 341 12.98 -8.35 -6.93
N VAL A 342 11.92 -7.95 -6.21
CA VAL A 342 10.71 -7.32 -6.73
C VAL A 342 10.71 -5.82 -6.45
N MET A 343 11.11 -5.43 -5.23
CA MET A 343 11.02 -4.04 -4.79
C MET A 343 11.96 -3.12 -5.57
N LEU A 344 13.21 -3.53 -5.84
CA LEU A 344 14.16 -2.70 -6.58
C LEU A 344 13.75 -2.43 -8.04
N PRO A 345 13.31 -3.44 -8.82
CA PRO A 345 12.72 -3.20 -10.14
C PRO A 345 11.50 -2.28 -10.09
N GLN A 346 10.66 -2.39 -9.06
CA GLN A 346 9.50 -1.50 -8.87
C GLN A 346 9.93 -0.05 -8.65
N VAL A 347 10.89 0.21 -7.77
CA VAL A 347 11.46 1.57 -7.56
C VAL A 347 12.00 2.13 -8.88
N ARG A 348 12.74 1.31 -9.65
CA ARG A 348 13.32 1.71 -10.94
C ARG A 348 12.27 2.06 -11.99
N GLY A 349 11.14 1.34 -12.00
CA GLY A 349 10.07 1.51 -13.01
C GLY A 349 9.18 2.73 -12.76
N MET A 350 9.08 3.26 -11.53
CA MET A 350 8.09 4.28 -11.17
C MET A 350 8.28 5.61 -11.91
N PHE A 351 9.50 6.07 -12.07
CA PHE A 351 9.78 7.35 -12.73
C PHE A 351 9.33 7.36 -14.18
N GLY A 352 9.64 6.31 -14.96
CA GLY A 352 9.32 6.26 -16.39
C GLY A 352 7.83 6.32 -16.68
N GLY A 353 7.02 5.60 -15.89
CA GLY A 353 5.56 5.59 -16.01
C GLY A 353 4.94 6.95 -15.70
N ASP A 354 5.36 7.59 -14.62
CA ASP A 354 4.86 8.92 -14.23
C ASP A 354 5.24 9.99 -15.26
N TYR A 355 6.49 9.98 -15.73
CA TYR A 355 6.98 10.93 -16.73
C TYR A 355 6.19 10.81 -18.05
N SER A 356 5.98 9.61 -18.57
CA SER A 356 5.23 9.39 -19.82
C SER A 356 3.80 9.91 -19.74
N ARG A 357 3.13 9.67 -18.61
CA ARG A 357 1.77 10.18 -18.37
C ARG A 357 1.72 11.71 -18.30
N LYS A 358 2.64 12.34 -17.58
CA LYS A 358 2.70 13.80 -17.44
C LYS A 358 3.08 14.49 -18.72
N LYS A 359 3.89 13.85 -19.55
CA LYS A 359 4.30 14.40 -20.86
C LYS A 359 3.08 14.74 -21.72
N THR A 360 2.10 13.84 -21.83
CA THR A 360 0.88 14.13 -22.59
C THR A 360 0.04 15.22 -21.95
N LEU A 361 -0.06 15.28 -20.61
CA LEU A 361 -0.80 16.34 -19.92
C LEU A 361 -0.19 17.73 -20.14
N VAL A 362 1.13 17.84 -20.19
CA VAL A 362 1.84 19.12 -20.45
C VAL A 362 1.75 19.48 -21.93
N GLU A 363 1.99 18.55 -22.84
CA GLU A 363 1.96 18.78 -24.29
C GLU A 363 0.59 19.22 -24.81
N TYR A 364 -0.50 18.84 -24.12
CA TYR A 364 -1.87 19.18 -24.49
C TYR A 364 -2.54 20.21 -23.56
N GLY A 365 -1.74 20.95 -22.78
CA GLY A 365 -2.18 22.11 -22.00
C GLY A 365 -3.05 21.80 -20.78
N PHE A 366 -2.99 20.59 -20.23
CA PHE A 366 -3.68 20.24 -18.97
C PHE A 366 -2.88 20.58 -17.73
N ARG A 367 -1.54 20.60 -17.83
CA ARG A 367 -0.62 20.93 -16.73
C ARG A 367 0.54 21.79 -17.21
N LEU A 368 1.08 22.61 -16.29
CA LEU A 368 2.31 23.36 -16.51
C LEU A 368 3.54 22.43 -16.53
N PRO A 369 4.65 22.81 -17.17
CA PRO A 369 5.91 22.06 -17.16
C PRO A 369 6.42 21.74 -15.76
N SER A 370 6.23 22.62 -14.77
CA SER A 370 6.59 22.39 -13.36
C SER A 370 5.95 21.14 -12.75
N ALA A 371 4.85 20.63 -13.33
CA ALA A 371 4.24 19.37 -12.92
C ALA A 371 5.17 18.16 -13.07
N PHE A 372 6.18 18.23 -13.96
CA PHE A 372 7.21 17.18 -14.08
C PHE A 372 8.04 17.02 -12.82
N ASP A 373 8.17 18.06 -11.99
CA ASP A 373 8.98 18.04 -10.77
C ASP A 373 8.23 17.45 -9.56
N ASN A 374 6.92 17.22 -9.67
CA ASN A 374 6.16 16.37 -8.75
C ASN A 374 6.25 14.91 -9.22
N ARG A 375 7.30 14.24 -8.93
CA ARG A 375 7.63 12.93 -9.46
C ARG A 375 8.21 12.01 -8.38
N PRO A 376 8.19 10.68 -8.58
CA PRO A 376 9.01 9.80 -7.76
C PRO A 376 10.50 10.05 -8.02
N LEU A 377 11.33 9.63 -7.09
CA LEU A 377 12.78 9.60 -7.27
C LEU A 377 13.15 8.75 -8.49
N LYS A 378 14.17 9.18 -9.22
CA LYS A 378 14.90 8.28 -10.10
C LYS A 378 15.67 7.28 -9.27
N PHE A 379 16.03 6.12 -9.85
CA PHE A 379 16.72 5.08 -9.11
C PHE A 379 18.06 5.56 -8.53
N GLU A 380 18.82 6.33 -9.31
CA GLU A 380 20.11 6.90 -8.89
C GLU A 380 19.93 7.95 -7.77
N GLU A 381 18.84 8.71 -7.79
CA GLU A 381 18.50 9.66 -6.72
C GLU A 381 18.10 8.94 -5.44
N PHE A 382 17.38 7.81 -5.57
CA PHE A 382 17.05 6.95 -4.45
C PHE A 382 18.32 6.37 -3.81
N GLU A 383 19.23 5.83 -4.62
CA GLU A 383 20.50 5.28 -4.12
C GLU A 383 21.35 6.35 -3.42
N ALA A 384 21.42 7.56 -3.97
CA ALA A 384 22.22 8.65 -3.40
C ALA A 384 21.75 9.14 -2.02
N LYS A 385 20.49 8.85 -1.64
CA LYS A 385 19.93 9.21 -0.33
C LYS A 385 20.20 8.14 0.75
N ILE A 386 20.78 6.99 0.40
CA ILE A 386 20.91 5.83 1.28
C ILE A 386 22.37 5.53 1.50
N HIS A 387 22.82 5.56 2.76
CA HIS A 387 24.19 5.26 3.12
C HIS A 387 24.43 3.77 3.32
N GLN A 388 23.53 3.09 4.06
CA GLN A 388 23.65 1.65 4.32
C GLN A 388 22.31 0.95 4.10
N LYS A 389 22.36 -0.19 3.41
CA LYS A 389 21.16 -0.96 3.08
C LYS A 389 21.38 -2.46 3.23
N ILE A 390 20.33 -3.16 3.63
CA ILE A 390 20.26 -4.63 3.67
C ILE A 390 19.15 -5.07 2.73
N PHE A 391 19.52 -5.83 1.72
CA PHE A 391 18.57 -6.52 0.85
C PHE A 391 18.14 -7.82 1.51
N VAL A 392 16.84 -8.07 1.58
CA VAL A 392 16.27 -9.28 2.15
C VAL A 392 15.51 -10.02 1.07
N SER A 393 15.91 -11.23 0.75
CA SER A 393 15.27 -12.02 -0.30
C SER A 393 15.58 -13.50 -0.18
N ALA A 394 14.64 -14.37 -0.59
CA ALA A 394 14.90 -15.79 -0.81
C ALA A 394 15.56 -16.06 -2.18
N THR A 395 15.45 -15.10 -3.10
CA THR A 395 15.92 -15.19 -4.50
C THR A 395 16.49 -13.84 -4.95
N PRO A 396 17.65 -13.39 -4.37
CA PRO A 396 18.27 -12.12 -4.74
C PRO A 396 18.50 -12.02 -6.24
N GLY A 397 18.21 -10.86 -6.82
CA GLY A 397 18.43 -10.56 -8.23
C GLY A 397 19.91 -10.32 -8.57
N GLU A 398 20.15 -9.95 -9.82
CA GLU A 398 21.51 -9.64 -10.28
C GLU A 398 22.06 -8.37 -9.63
N TYR A 399 21.20 -7.37 -9.42
CA TYR A 399 21.59 -6.11 -8.79
C TYR A 399 22.13 -6.34 -7.37
N GLU A 400 21.43 -7.10 -6.53
CA GLU A 400 21.84 -7.41 -5.16
C GLU A 400 23.15 -8.17 -5.14
N ARG A 401 23.32 -9.16 -6.04
CA ARG A 401 24.57 -9.96 -6.14
C ARG A 401 25.79 -9.11 -6.54
N GLN A 402 25.58 -8.10 -7.39
CA GLN A 402 26.69 -7.23 -7.87
C GLN A 402 27.05 -6.16 -6.85
N HIS A 403 26.11 -5.69 -6.03
CA HIS A 403 26.32 -4.54 -5.15
C HIS A 403 26.53 -4.92 -3.69
N SER A 404 26.22 -6.16 -3.27
CA SER A 404 26.41 -6.57 -1.89
C SER A 404 27.87 -6.92 -1.60
N SER A 405 28.45 -6.21 -0.64
CA SER A 405 29.78 -6.52 -0.09
C SER A 405 29.76 -7.83 0.70
N ARG A 406 28.60 -8.20 1.25
CA ARG A 406 28.41 -9.37 2.12
C ARG A 406 27.07 -10.03 1.86
N VAL A 407 27.07 -11.37 1.88
CA VAL A 407 25.86 -12.18 1.79
C VAL A 407 25.79 -13.10 3.00
N ALA A 408 24.75 -12.94 3.82
CA ALA A 408 24.45 -13.84 4.93
C ALA A 408 23.33 -14.79 4.50
N GLU A 409 23.61 -16.10 4.55
CA GLU A 409 22.63 -17.12 4.18
C GLU A 409 21.84 -17.59 5.41
N GLN A 410 20.54 -17.75 5.27
CA GLN A 410 19.63 -18.21 6.32
C GLN A 410 18.68 -19.26 5.74
N VAL A 411 19.09 -20.54 5.81
CA VAL A 411 18.38 -21.68 5.22
C VAL A 411 17.55 -22.44 6.27
N ILE A 412 18.04 -22.49 7.52
CA ILE A 412 17.41 -23.27 8.59
C ILE A 412 16.08 -22.63 9.02
N ARG A 413 15.02 -23.44 8.97
CA ARG A 413 13.72 -23.11 9.57
C ARG A 413 13.68 -23.63 11.00
N PRO A 414 13.40 -22.78 11.99
CA PRO A 414 13.29 -23.21 13.39
C PRO A 414 12.23 -24.31 13.62
N THR A 415 11.23 -24.39 12.75
CA THR A 415 10.17 -25.40 12.77
C THR A 415 10.58 -26.77 12.29
N GLY A 416 11.80 -26.90 11.72
CA GLY A 416 12.31 -28.12 11.12
C GLY A 416 11.68 -28.48 9.76
N LEU A 417 10.80 -27.65 9.21
CA LEU A 417 10.13 -27.93 7.94
C LEU A 417 11.12 -27.98 6.78
N LEU A 418 11.05 -29.05 6.02
CA LEU A 418 11.86 -29.25 4.82
C LEU A 418 11.27 -28.50 3.63
N ASP A 419 12.11 -28.13 2.66
CA ASP A 419 11.62 -27.75 1.33
C ASP A 419 10.83 -28.90 0.71
N PRO A 420 9.78 -28.62 -0.10
CA PRO A 420 8.90 -29.66 -0.63
C PRO A 420 9.63 -30.62 -1.56
N LEU A 421 9.11 -31.82 -1.69
CA LEU A 421 9.58 -32.77 -2.68
C LEU A 421 9.10 -32.34 -4.07
N ILE A 422 10.03 -32.26 -5.03
CA ILE A 422 9.70 -31.92 -6.41
C ILE A 422 9.63 -33.20 -7.25
N MET A 423 8.55 -33.35 -8.03
CA MET A 423 8.38 -34.43 -8.99
C MET A 423 8.09 -33.85 -10.38
N VAL A 424 8.85 -34.25 -11.37
CA VAL A 424 8.59 -33.90 -12.77
C VAL A 424 7.79 -35.03 -13.41
N ARG A 425 6.68 -34.70 -14.07
CA ARG A 425 5.78 -35.64 -14.76
C ARG A 425 5.52 -35.19 -16.20
N PRO A 426 5.20 -36.07 -17.12
CA PRO A 426 4.94 -35.70 -18.50
C PRO A 426 3.70 -34.83 -18.66
N VAL A 427 3.66 -34.00 -19.72
CA VAL A 427 2.52 -33.13 -20.04
C VAL A 427 1.33 -33.95 -20.54
N GLU A 428 1.56 -35.05 -21.22
CA GLU A 428 0.49 -35.94 -21.66
C GLU A 428 -0.25 -36.54 -20.46
N GLY A 429 -1.57 -36.39 -20.42
CA GLY A 429 -2.41 -36.85 -19.30
C GLY A 429 -2.31 -36.01 -18.03
N GLN A 430 -1.69 -34.82 -18.07
CA GLN A 430 -1.45 -33.98 -16.88
C GLN A 430 -2.73 -33.60 -16.10
N ILE A 431 -3.88 -33.42 -16.78
CA ILE A 431 -5.12 -32.99 -16.14
C ILE A 431 -5.77 -34.12 -15.34
N GLU A 432 -5.81 -35.34 -15.88
CA GLU A 432 -6.34 -36.53 -15.17
C GLU A 432 -5.44 -36.89 -13.99
N ASP A 433 -4.12 -36.83 -14.14
CA ASP A 433 -3.15 -37.06 -13.10
C ASP A 433 -3.29 -36.03 -11.98
N LEU A 434 -3.38 -34.74 -12.35
CA LEU A 434 -3.62 -33.65 -11.41
C LEU A 434 -4.92 -33.81 -10.62
N LEU A 435 -6.02 -34.18 -11.29
CA LEU A 435 -7.30 -34.43 -10.64
C LEU A 435 -7.21 -35.57 -9.60
N GLY A 436 -6.46 -36.64 -9.89
CA GLY A 436 -6.17 -37.74 -8.96
C GLY A 436 -5.42 -37.28 -7.72
N GLU A 437 -4.39 -36.45 -7.91
CA GLU A 437 -3.59 -35.86 -6.81
C GLU A 437 -4.42 -34.89 -5.95
N ILE A 438 -5.24 -34.03 -6.59
CA ILE A 438 -6.14 -33.10 -5.89
C ILE A 438 -7.10 -33.88 -4.98
N ARG A 439 -7.75 -34.94 -5.48
CA ARG A 439 -8.67 -35.77 -4.68
C ARG A 439 -7.97 -36.40 -3.47
N THR A 440 -6.73 -36.87 -3.66
CA THR A 440 -5.92 -37.40 -2.56
C THR A 440 -5.64 -36.35 -1.48
N ARG A 441 -5.47 -35.08 -1.85
CA ARG A 441 -5.26 -33.98 -0.90
C ARG A 441 -6.56 -33.58 -0.18
N ILE A 442 -7.67 -33.55 -0.91
CA ILE A 442 -9.00 -33.28 -0.34
C ILE A 442 -9.35 -34.32 0.73
N ASP A 443 -9.10 -35.62 0.44
CA ASP A 443 -9.35 -36.69 1.40
C ASP A 443 -8.54 -36.55 2.71
N ARG A 444 -7.40 -35.84 2.66
CA ARG A 444 -6.55 -35.53 3.81
C ARG A 444 -6.90 -34.18 4.46
N GLY A 445 -7.86 -33.43 3.93
CA GLY A 445 -8.19 -32.08 4.40
C GLY A 445 -7.15 -31.04 4.02
N GLU A 446 -6.27 -31.32 3.06
CA GLU A 446 -5.21 -30.44 2.57
C GLU A 446 -5.68 -29.64 1.35
N ARG A 447 -4.94 -28.58 0.98
CA ARG A 447 -5.29 -27.65 -0.11
C ARG A 447 -4.27 -27.68 -1.24
N THR A 448 -4.72 -27.30 -2.43
CA THR A 448 -3.90 -27.31 -3.66
C THR A 448 -3.87 -25.93 -4.33
N LEU A 449 -2.68 -25.57 -4.85
CA LEU A 449 -2.51 -24.45 -5.76
C LEU A 449 -2.08 -24.97 -7.14
N VAL A 450 -2.69 -24.44 -8.21
CA VAL A 450 -2.35 -24.80 -9.59
C VAL A 450 -1.93 -23.56 -10.36
N THR A 451 -0.75 -23.57 -10.96
CA THR A 451 -0.27 -22.44 -11.78
C THR A 451 -0.34 -22.76 -13.27
N THR A 452 -0.99 -21.86 -14.03
CA THR A 452 -1.12 -21.92 -15.49
C THR A 452 -0.35 -20.80 -16.16
N LEU A 453 -0.30 -20.78 -17.50
CA LEU A 453 0.39 -19.74 -18.28
C LEU A 453 -0.53 -18.61 -18.74
N THR A 454 -1.83 -18.86 -18.90
CA THR A 454 -2.78 -17.88 -19.43
C THR A 454 -4.06 -17.82 -18.59
N VAL A 455 -4.77 -16.66 -18.65
CA VAL A 455 -6.08 -16.48 -17.99
C VAL A 455 -7.06 -17.54 -18.46
N LYS A 456 -7.14 -17.73 -19.76
CA LYS A 456 -8.06 -18.71 -20.36
C LYS A 456 -7.80 -20.15 -19.86
N MET A 457 -6.53 -20.57 -19.75
CA MET A 457 -6.21 -21.89 -19.18
C MET A 457 -6.65 -22.00 -17.72
N ALA A 458 -6.55 -20.91 -16.94
CA ALA A 458 -6.99 -20.93 -15.56
C ALA A 458 -8.50 -21.04 -15.45
N GLU A 459 -9.24 -20.33 -16.30
CA GLU A 459 -10.72 -20.39 -16.36
C GLU A 459 -11.18 -21.78 -16.83
N ASP A 460 -10.68 -22.25 -17.99
CA ASP A 460 -11.04 -23.56 -18.55
C ASP A 460 -10.75 -24.71 -17.57
N LEU A 461 -9.62 -24.66 -16.86
CA LEU A 461 -9.28 -25.68 -15.85
C LEU A 461 -10.16 -25.58 -14.62
N THR A 462 -10.55 -24.38 -14.20
CA THR A 462 -11.46 -24.18 -13.06
C THR A 462 -12.81 -24.79 -13.36
N ASP A 463 -13.38 -24.50 -14.54
CA ASP A 463 -14.64 -25.06 -14.99
C ASP A 463 -14.59 -26.60 -15.05
N TYR A 464 -13.52 -27.15 -15.61
CA TYR A 464 -13.30 -28.60 -15.67
C TYR A 464 -13.27 -29.24 -14.27
N LEU A 465 -12.56 -28.64 -13.31
CA LEU A 465 -12.46 -29.17 -11.95
C LEU A 465 -13.81 -29.07 -11.21
N GLU A 466 -14.57 -27.98 -11.40
CA GLU A 466 -15.91 -27.83 -10.84
C GLU A 466 -16.89 -28.86 -11.40
N GLU A 467 -16.86 -29.14 -12.72
CA GLU A 467 -17.65 -30.20 -13.35
C GLU A 467 -17.35 -31.59 -12.78
N HIS A 468 -16.10 -31.80 -12.28
CA HIS A 468 -15.68 -33.04 -11.65
C HIS A 468 -15.86 -33.04 -10.10
N GLY A 469 -16.60 -32.05 -9.56
CA GLY A 469 -17.00 -31.97 -8.16
C GLY A 469 -15.93 -31.44 -7.21
N VAL A 470 -14.88 -30.78 -7.71
CA VAL A 470 -13.85 -30.13 -6.91
C VAL A 470 -14.25 -28.67 -6.66
N LYS A 471 -14.22 -28.22 -5.41
CA LYS A 471 -14.49 -26.82 -5.06
C LYS A 471 -13.30 -25.96 -5.42
N THR A 472 -13.37 -25.29 -6.56
CA THR A 472 -12.27 -24.55 -7.18
C THR A 472 -12.62 -23.09 -7.34
N LYS A 473 -11.61 -22.21 -7.28
CA LYS A 473 -11.71 -20.80 -7.70
C LYS A 473 -10.48 -20.47 -8.55
N TYR A 474 -10.65 -19.59 -9.54
CA TYR A 474 -9.52 -19.02 -10.26
C TYR A 474 -9.12 -17.68 -9.70
N MET A 475 -7.84 -17.32 -9.90
CA MET A 475 -7.28 -16.03 -9.46
C MET A 475 -6.32 -15.49 -10.51
N HIS A 476 -6.60 -14.29 -11.04
CA HIS A 476 -5.75 -13.57 -11.98
C HIS A 476 -5.68 -12.08 -11.65
N HIS A 477 -5.03 -11.27 -12.49
CA HIS A 477 -4.76 -9.86 -12.24
C HIS A 477 -6.00 -8.95 -12.24
N GLU A 478 -7.10 -9.37 -12.87
CA GLU A 478 -8.36 -8.64 -12.91
C GLU A 478 -9.23 -8.85 -11.67
N VAL A 479 -8.94 -9.89 -10.87
CA VAL A 479 -9.61 -10.12 -9.57
C VAL A 479 -9.19 -9.00 -8.62
N ASP A 480 -10.17 -8.27 -8.10
CA ASP A 480 -9.89 -7.16 -7.20
C ASP A 480 -9.23 -7.61 -5.89
N THR A 481 -8.60 -6.68 -5.17
CA THR A 481 -7.84 -7.01 -3.94
C THR A 481 -8.72 -7.66 -2.88
N PHE A 482 -9.99 -7.29 -2.81
CA PHE A 482 -10.91 -7.79 -1.81
C PHE A 482 -11.42 -9.20 -2.14
N GLU A 483 -11.84 -9.42 -3.37
CA GLU A 483 -12.25 -10.73 -3.87
C GLU A 483 -11.09 -11.73 -3.73
N ARG A 484 -9.87 -11.27 -4.02
CA ARG A 484 -8.66 -12.08 -3.82
C ARG A 484 -8.49 -12.53 -2.37
N MET A 485 -8.74 -11.65 -1.41
CA MET A 485 -8.62 -11.94 0.01
C MET A 485 -9.71 -12.89 0.50
N GLU A 486 -10.91 -12.74 -0.04
CA GLU A 486 -12.02 -13.66 0.22
C GLU A 486 -11.72 -15.07 -0.30
N ILE A 487 -11.22 -15.19 -1.53
CA ILE A 487 -10.78 -16.48 -2.10
C ILE A 487 -9.71 -17.13 -1.22
N ILE A 488 -8.73 -16.36 -0.74
CA ILE A 488 -7.68 -16.86 0.15
C ILE A 488 -8.26 -17.32 1.49
N LYS A 489 -9.18 -16.56 2.08
CA LYS A 489 -9.87 -16.92 3.31
C LYS A 489 -10.68 -18.20 3.11
N ASP A 490 -11.42 -18.33 2.01
CA ASP A 490 -12.21 -19.50 1.66
C ASP A 490 -11.34 -20.75 1.51
N LEU A 491 -10.15 -20.63 0.92
CA LEU A 491 -9.18 -21.74 0.87
C LEU A 491 -8.74 -22.16 2.27
N ARG A 492 -8.41 -21.20 3.14
CA ARG A 492 -7.93 -21.45 4.49
C ARG A 492 -9.00 -22.09 5.40
N VAL A 493 -10.25 -21.62 5.31
CA VAL A 493 -11.36 -22.21 6.09
C VAL A 493 -11.91 -23.51 5.48
N GLY A 494 -11.49 -23.85 4.24
CA GLY A 494 -11.93 -25.06 3.56
C GLY A 494 -13.26 -24.95 2.83
N ALA A 495 -13.72 -23.74 2.56
CA ALA A 495 -14.87 -23.50 1.69
C ALA A 495 -14.56 -23.88 0.24
N ILE A 496 -13.30 -23.70 -0.17
CA ILE A 496 -12.73 -24.17 -1.44
C ILE A 496 -11.50 -25.06 -1.18
N ASP A 497 -11.18 -25.93 -2.13
CA ASP A 497 -10.09 -26.91 -2.02
C ASP A 497 -8.91 -26.56 -2.92
N VAL A 498 -9.17 -25.87 -4.03
CA VAL A 498 -8.18 -25.55 -5.08
C VAL A 498 -8.28 -24.10 -5.50
N ILE A 499 -7.12 -23.46 -5.66
CA ILE A 499 -7.00 -22.19 -6.38
C ILE A 499 -6.18 -22.43 -7.64
N VAL A 500 -6.72 -22.00 -8.79
CA VAL A 500 -6.04 -22.03 -10.09
C VAL A 500 -5.69 -20.59 -10.50
N GLY A 501 -4.51 -20.36 -11.03
CA GLY A 501 -4.19 -19.02 -11.54
C GLY A 501 -2.82 -18.90 -12.21
N ILE A 502 -2.55 -17.73 -12.77
CA ILE A 502 -1.33 -17.49 -13.54
C ILE A 502 -0.15 -17.15 -12.64
N ASN A 503 -0.27 -16.14 -11.89
CA ASN A 503 0.76 -15.63 -10.97
C ASN A 503 0.16 -15.55 -9.56
N LEU A 504 -0.26 -16.72 -9.07
CA LEU A 504 -0.96 -16.86 -7.79
C LEU A 504 -0.16 -16.28 -6.62
N LEU A 505 1.13 -16.07 -6.86
CA LEU A 505 2.13 -16.03 -5.82
C LEU A 505 2.92 -14.74 -5.84
N ARG A 506 2.22 -13.62 -6.15
CA ARG A 506 2.76 -12.34 -5.73
C ARG A 506 2.95 -12.42 -4.21
N GLU A 507 4.02 -11.86 -3.74
CA GLU A 507 4.56 -11.89 -2.39
C GLU A 507 3.45 -11.69 -1.33
N GLY A 508 3.54 -12.39 -0.20
CA GLY A 508 2.66 -12.17 0.95
C GLY A 508 1.62 -13.23 1.26
N LEU A 509 1.52 -14.32 0.49
CA LEU A 509 0.60 -15.40 0.82
C LEU A 509 1.25 -16.42 1.78
N ASP A 510 0.70 -16.51 2.98
CA ASP A 510 1.05 -17.50 3.99
C ASP A 510 -0.07 -18.53 4.13
N LEU A 511 0.08 -19.68 3.44
CA LEU A 511 -0.93 -20.72 3.32
C LEU A 511 -0.38 -22.06 3.83
N PRO A 512 -0.31 -22.28 5.14
CA PRO A 512 0.20 -23.54 5.70
C PRO A 512 -0.68 -24.75 5.39
N GLU A 513 -1.92 -24.53 4.99
CA GLU A 513 -2.88 -25.57 4.59
C GLU A 513 -2.56 -26.19 3.22
N VAL A 514 -1.75 -25.51 2.39
CA VAL A 514 -1.36 -25.97 1.05
C VAL A 514 -0.28 -27.01 1.14
N SER A 515 -0.57 -28.23 0.69
CA SER A 515 0.37 -29.36 0.62
C SER A 515 0.77 -29.72 -0.80
N LEU A 516 0.00 -29.30 -1.82
CA LEU A 516 0.29 -29.56 -3.22
C LEU A 516 0.36 -28.27 -4.01
N ILE A 517 1.43 -28.15 -4.80
CA ILE A 517 1.53 -27.14 -5.85
C ILE A 517 1.74 -27.85 -7.17
N ALA A 518 0.89 -27.57 -8.14
CA ALA A 518 1.03 -28.05 -9.50
C ALA A 518 1.41 -26.92 -10.45
N ILE A 519 2.46 -27.13 -11.21
CA ILE A 519 2.96 -26.21 -12.22
C ILE A 519 2.75 -26.83 -13.58
N LEU A 520 1.72 -26.37 -14.30
CA LEU A 520 1.43 -26.85 -15.65
C LEU A 520 2.39 -26.21 -16.66
N ASP A 521 2.75 -26.94 -17.70
CA ASP A 521 3.67 -26.46 -18.75
C ASP A 521 4.94 -25.83 -18.16
N ALA A 522 5.59 -26.51 -17.25
CA ALA A 522 6.78 -26.01 -16.55
C ALA A 522 8.00 -25.84 -17.46
N ASP A 523 8.02 -26.51 -18.60
CA ASP A 523 9.04 -26.46 -19.65
C ASP A 523 8.90 -25.26 -20.62
N LYS A 524 7.82 -24.50 -20.54
CA LYS A 524 7.63 -23.29 -21.35
C LYS A 524 8.42 -22.10 -20.75
N GLU A 525 9.71 -22.03 -21.08
CA GLU A 525 10.58 -20.96 -20.56
C GLU A 525 10.00 -19.57 -20.81
N GLY A 526 10.12 -18.69 -19.80
CA GLY A 526 9.65 -17.33 -19.82
C GLY A 526 9.63 -16.74 -18.41
N PHE A 527 9.11 -15.51 -18.28
CA PHE A 527 9.07 -14.79 -17.02
C PHE A 527 8.39 -15.60 -15.89
N LEU A 528 7.29 -16.30 -16.21
CA LEU A 528 6.52 -17.11 -15.23
C LEU A 528 7.16 -18.46 -14.88
N ARG A 529 8.17 -18.89 -15.64
CA ARG A 529 8.88 -20.15 -15.45
C ARG A 529 10.40 -19.94 -15.33
N SER A 530 10.80 -18.73 -14.98
CA SER A 530 12.19 -18.43 -14.61
C SER A 530 12.57 -19.13 -13.30
N GLU A 531 13.85 -19.36 -13.08
CA GLU A 531 14.40 -19.93 -11.84
C GLU A 531 13.80 -19.25 -10.59
N THR A 532 13.82 -17.92 -10.54
CA THR A 532 13.27 -17.12 -9.43
C THR A 532 11.78 -17.41 -9.21
N SER A 533 10.98 -17.41 -10.29
CA SER A 533 9.54 -17.67 -10.23
C SER A 533 9.25 -19.09 -9.74
N LEU A 534 10.02 -20.08 -10.21
CA LEU A 534 9.88 -21.48 -9.79
C LEU A 534 10.24 -21.64 -8.30
N ILE A 535 11.37 -21.11 -7.84
CA ILE A 535 11.78 -21.18 -6.41
C ILE A 535 10.75 -20.53 -5.51
N GLN A 536 10.20 -19.40 -5.91
CA GLN A 536 9.14 -18.70 -5.17
C GLN A 536 7.86 -19.53 -5.06
N THR A 537 7.46 -20.14 -6.17
CA THR A 537 6.30 -21.03 -6.25
C THR A 537 6.50 -22.27 -5.36
N ILE A 538 7.63 -22.93 -5.50
CA ILE A 538 8.02 -24.11 -4.69
C ILE A 538 7.97 -23.77 -3.19
N GLY A 539 8.51 -22.62 -2.81
CA GLY A 539 8.59 -22.15 -1.43
C GLY A 539 7.24 -21.99 -0.73
N ARG A 540 6.12 -21.93 -1.45
CA ARG A 540 4.78 -21.86 -0.85
C ARG A 540 4.34 -23.16 -0.21
N ALA A 541 4.77 -24.31 -0.73
CA ALA A 541 4.51 -25.61 -0.11
C ALA A 541 5.46 -25.92 1.06
N ALA A 542 6.49 -25.13 1.30
CA ALA A 542 7.48 -25.38 2.35
C ALA A 542 6.98 -25.12 3.79
N ARG A 543 5.72 -24.75 3.97
CA ARG A 543 5.07 -24.54 5.27
C ARG A 543 4.25 -25.73 5.73
N ASN A 544 4.10 -26.72 4.86
CA ASN A 544 3.41 -27.96 5.15
C ASN A 544 4.42 -29.12 5.20
N ALA A 545 4.34 -29.96 6.24
CA ALA A 545 5.23 -31.12 6.37
C ALA A 545 5.08 -32.13 5.22
N ASN A 546 3.88 -32.17 4.60
CA ASN A 546 3.56 -33.02 3.45
C ASN A 546 3.71 -32.29 2.11
N GLY A 547 4.46 -31.17 2.07
CA GLY A 547 4.62 -30.34 0.90
C GLY A 547 5.19 -31.08 -0.31
N VAL A 548 4.50 -31.05 -1.44
CA VAL A 548 4.90 -31.63 -2.72
C VAL A 548 4.66 -30.62 -3.84
N VAL A 549 5.58 -30.60 -4.80
CA VAL A 549 5.45 -29.81 -6.03
C VAL A 549 5.48 -30.74 -7.23
N LEU A 550 4.45 -30.67 -8.05
CA LEU A 550 4.39 -31.35 -9.34
C LEU A 550 4.73 -30.36 -10.45
N MET A 551 5.72 -30.68 -11.26
CA MET A 551 6.06 -29.94 -12.47
C MET A 551 5.69 -30.81 -13.67
N TYR A 552 4.69 -30.39 -14.46
CA TYR A 552 4.35 -31.05 -15.69
C TYR A 552 5.21 -30.50 -16.83
N ALA A 553 6.09 -31.33 -17.35
CA ALA A 553 7.08 -30.97 -18.36
C ALA A 553 7.54 -32.20 -19.15
N ASP A 554 7.72 -32.03 -20.45
CA ASP A 554 8.28 -33.09 -21.31
C ASP A 554 9.81 -33.02 -21.32
N GLU A 555 10.39 -31.83 -21.06
CA GLU A 555 11.82 -31.61 -20.95
C GLU A 555 12.16 -30.81 -19.71
N VAL A 556 13.28 -31.09 -19.05
CA VAL A 556 13.78 -30.30 -17.92
C VAL A 556 14.60 -29.13 -18.46
N THR A 557 14.08 -27.92 -18.34
CA THR A 557 14.78 -26.73 -18.80
C THR A 557 15.89 -26.29 -17.82
N PRO A 558 16.86 -25.47 -18.25
CA PRO A 558 17.91 -24.96 -17.36
C PRO A 558 17.37 -24.21 -16.14
N SER A 559 16.24 -23.50 -16.27
CA SER A 559 15.58 -22.81 -15.15
C SER A 559 14.98 -23.81 -14.16
N MET A 560 14.36 -24.88 -14.64
CA MET A 560 13.85 -25.98 -13.81
C MET A 560 14.99 -26.69 -13.08
N GLU A 561 16.06 -27.03 -13.79
CA GLU A 561 17.21 -27.74 -13.23
C GLU A 561 17.81 -26.96 -12.04
N ARG A 562 18.08 -25.65 -12.22
CA ARG A 562 18.60 -24.80 -11.15
C ARG A 562 17.63 -24.69 -9.96
N ALA A 563 16.34 -24.54 -10.21
CA ALA A 563 15.35 -24.48 -9.14
C ALA A 563 15.23 -25.80 -8.36
N ILE A 564 15.29 -26.95 -9.04
CA ILE A 564 15.29 -28.28 -8.43
C ILE A 564 16.55 -28.47 -7.58
N MET A 565 17.74 -28.22 -8.15
CA MET A 565 19.01 -28.38 -7.46
C MET A 565 19.08 -27.49 -6.19
N GLU A 566 18.66 -26.24 -6.27
CA GLU A 566 18.66 -25.34 -5.11
C GLU A 566 17.68 -25.80 -4.02
N THR A 567 16.51 -26.28 -4.42
CA THR A 567 15.51 -26.83 -3.48
C THR A 567 16.04 -28.07 -2.77
N GLU A 568 16.70 -28.98 -3.50
CA GLU A 568 17.31 -30.19 -2.95
C GLU A 568 18.48 -29.85 -2.03
N ARG A 569 19.32 -28.87 -2.39
CA ARG A 569 20.39 -28.36 -1.53
C ARG A 569 19.85 -27.88 -0.18
N ARG A 570 18.84 -27.01 -0.20
CA ARG A 570 18.17 -26.47 0.99
C ARG A 570 17.54 -27.59 1.82
N ARG A 571 16.87 -28.52 1.19
CA ARG A 571 16.25 -29.68 1.84
C ARG A 571 17.29 -30.55 2.56
N THR A 572 18.44 -30.81 1.93
CA THR A 572 19.54 -31.58 2.50
C THR A 572 20.16 -30.92 3.74
N ILE A 573 20.38 -29.60 3.66
CA ILE A 573 20.92 -28.81 4.80
C ILE A 573 19.94 -28.88 5.98
N GLN A 574 18.65 -28.63 5.74
CA GLN A 574 17.64 -28.68 6.79
C GLN A 574 17.47 -30.08 7.40
N ASP A 575 17.51 -31.14 6.58
CA ASP A 575 17.37 -32.53 7.06
C ASP A 575 18.58 -32.94 7.92
N ALA A 576 19.78 -32.54 7.53
CA ALA A 576 21.00 -32.74 8.33
C ALA A 576 20.89 -32.04 9.70
N TYR A 577 20.48 -30.79 9.70
CA TYR A 577 20.27 -30.03 10.93
C TYR A 577 19.21 -30.66 11.83
N ASN A 578 18.07 -31.09 11.26
CA ASN A 578 17.01 -31.76 12.01
C ASN A 578 17.50 -33.03 12.69
N LYS A 579 18.27 -33.86 11.96
CA LYS A 579 18.85 -35.11 12.50
C LYS A 579 19.83 -34.85 13.63
N GLU A 580 20.70 -33.85 13.48
CA GLU A 580 21.69 -33.46 14.49
C GLU A 580 21.03 -32.98 15.79
N HIS A 581 19.94 -32.20 15.66
CA HIS A 581 19.25 -31.58 16.81
C HIS A 581 18.01 -32.34 17.27
N GLY A 582 17.68 -33.49 16.67
CA GLY A 582 16.51 -34.30 17.02
C GLY A 582 15.17 -33.61 16.78
N ILE A 583 15.11 -32.72 15.77
CA ILE A 583 13.90 -31.96 15.45
C ILE A 583 13.00 -32.76 14.52
N THR A 584 11.73 -32.87 14.87
CA THR A 584 10.71 -33.47 13.99
C THR A 584 9.94 -32.34 13.32
N PRO A 585 9.89 -32.27 11.96
CA PRO A 585 9.11 -31.28 11.24
C PRO A 585 7.65 -31.26 11.63
N LYS A 586 7.09 -30.09 11.88
CA LYS A 586 5.65 -29.92 12.20
C LYS A 586 5.06 -28.82 11.34
N THR A 587 3.93 -29.09 10.70
CA THR A 587 3.17 -28.10 9.94
C THR A 587 2.82 -26.92 10.85
N ILE A 588 3.01 -25.69 10.34
CA ILE A 588 2.68 -24.48 11.07
C ILE A 588 1.16 -24.37 11.16
N VAL A 589 0.63 -24.19 12.36
CA VAL A 589 -0.78 -23.86 12.58
C VAL A 589 -0.84 -22.37 12.90
N LYS A 590 -1.38 -21.59 11.99
CA LYS A 590 -1.55 -20.14 12.17
C LYS A 590 -3.03 -19.83 12.35
N ALA A 591 -3.39 -19.11 13.41
CA ALA A 591 -4.76 -18.65 13.58
C ALA A 591 -5.19 -17.86 12.34
N ILE A 592 -6.42 -18.07 11.88
CA ILE A 592 -7.04 -17.28 10.82
C ILE A 592 -7.40 -15.94 11.49
N GLY A 593 -6.42 -15.06 11.58
CA GLY A 593 -6.60 -13.74 12.16
C GLY A 593 -7.19 -12.79 11.12
N ASP A 594 -8.02 -11.87 11.57
CA ASP A 594 -8.51 -10.74 10.77
C ASP A 594 -7.40 -9.69 10.55
N GLY A 595 -6.23 -10.11 10.07
CA GLY A 595 -5.04 -9.27 9.82
C GLY A 595 -5.23 -8.13 8.81
N LEU A 596 -6.46 -7.76 8.51
CA LEU A 596 -6.89 -6.80 7.51
C LEU A 596 -7.75 -5.66 8.05
N GLU A 597 -8.00 -5.63 9.37
CA GLU A 597 -8.81 -4.55 9.94
C GLU A 597 -8.13 -3.18 9.88
N ILE A 598 -6.80 -3.11 9.70
CA ILE A 598 -6.06 -1.84 9.63
C ILE A 598 -6.33 -1.05 8.34
N SER A 599 -6.90 -1.66 7.30
CA SER A 599 -7.07 -1.00 5.99
C SER A 599 -8.51 -0.70 5.57
N MET A 600 -9.51 -0.87 6.44
CA MET A 600 -10.92 -0.72 6.05
C MET A 600 -11.67 0.29 6.91
N SER A 601 -12.17 1.36 6.29
CA SER A 601 -13.13 2.25 6.94
C SER A 601 -14.46 1.54 7.22
N GLU A 602 -15.16 1.92 8.28
CA GLU A 602 -16.50 1.42 8.66
C GLU A 602 -17.54 1.61 7.52
N GLU A 603 -17.37 2.63 6.69
CA GLU A 603 -18.21 2.89 5.52
C GLU A 603 -18.01 1.84 4.42
N ASN A 604 -16.77 1.40 4.21
CA ASN A 604 -16.46 0.31 3.28
C ASN A 604 -16.98 -1.05 3.78
N LYS A 605 -17.01 -1.28 5.10
CA LYS A 605 -17.67 -2.46 5.70
C LYS A 605 -19.19 -2.45 5.44
N ARG A 606 -19.83 -1.28 5.48
CA ARG A 606 -21.28 -1.13 5.19
C ARG A 606 -21.61 -1.23 3.69
N MET A 607 -20.76 -0.69 2.81
CA MET A 607 -20.93 -0.87 1.36
C MET A 607 -20.77 -2.32 0.91
N ARG A 608 -19.94 -3.11 1.59
CA ARG A 608 -19.76 -4.55 1.32
C ARG A 608 -21.01 -5.40 1.58
N GLN A 609 -21.77 -5.08 2.61
CA GLN A 609 -23.00 -5.84 2.93
C GLN A 609 -24.09 -5.68 1.86
N HIS A 610 -23.91 -4.80 0.88
CA HIS A 610 -24.89 -4.45 -0.15
C HIS A 610 -24.41 -4.68 -1.59
N ARG A 611 -23.17 -5.10 -1.83
CA ARG A 611 -22.69 -5.39 -3.20
C ARG A 611 -23.15 -6.79 -3.64
N MET A 612 -23.85 -6.81 -4.76
CA MET A 612 -24.23 -8.07 -5.43
C MET A 612 -22.98 -8.79 -5.95
N SER A 613 -22.90 -10.10 -5.74
CA SER A 613 -21.87 -10.93 -6.38
C SER A 613 -22.00 -10.90 -7.92
N ARG A 614 -20.94 -11.24 -8.64
CA ARG A 614 -20.98 -11.28 -10.12
C ARG A 614 -22.06 -12.23 -10.65
N ALA A 615 -22.27 -13.37 -9.98
CA ALA A 615 -23.31 -14.34 -10.32
C ALA A 615 -24.72 -13.78 -10.07
N GLU A 616 -24.95 -13.11 -8.94
CA GLU A 616 -26.23 -12.44 -8.64
C GLU A 616 -26.48 -11.27 -9.59
N ARG A 617 -25.42 -10.53 -9.96
CA ARG A 617 -25.50 -9.45 -10.95
C ARG A 617 -25.90 -9.99 -12.31
N GLN A 618 -25.27 -11.09 -12.77
CA GLN A 618 -25.58 -11.73 -14.04
C GLN A 618 -27.04 -12.25 -14.07
N GLN A 619 -27.47 -12.92 -13.01
CA GLN A 619 -28.86 -13.37 -12.87
C GLN A 619 -29.85 -12.19 -12.87
N THR A 620 -29.48 -11.08 -12.24
CA THR A 620 -30.32 -9.86 -12.24
C THR A 620 -30.39 -9.24 -13.62
N ILE A 621 -29.28 -9.15 -14.36
CA ILE A 621 -29.23 -8.69 -15.74
C ILE A 621 -30.12 -9.55 -16.64
N GLU A 622 -30.06 -10.87 -16.51
CA GLU A 622 -30.91 -11.79 -17.29
C GLU A 622 -32.41 -11.60 -16.98
N ARG A 623 -32.73 -11.46 -15.70
CA ARG A 623 -34.11 -11.19 -15.26
C ARG A 623 -34.62 -9.86 -15.83
N LEU A 624 -33.86 -8.77 -15.62
CA LEU A 624 -34.23 -7.43 -16.11
C LEU A 624 -34.31 -7.38 -17.64
N THR A 625 -33.44 -8.11 -18.35
CA THR A 625 -33.50 -8.23 -19.82
C THR A 625 -34.77 -8.90 -20.27
N LYS A 626 -35.24 -9.90 -19.54
CA LYS A 626 -36.51 -10.57 -19.83
C LYS A 626 -37.71 -9.64 -19.58
N GLU A 627 -37.71 -8.94 -18.46
CA GLU A 627 -38.73 -7.94 -18.10
C GLU A 627 -38.76 -6.76 -19.10
N MET A 628 -37.60 -6.27 -19.53
CA MET A 628 -37.47 -5.22 -20.55
C MET A 628 -38.10 -5.64 -21.90
N LYS A 629 -37.82 -6.88 -22.35
CA LYS A 629 -38.36 -7.43 -23.57
C LYS A 629 -39.91 -7.58 -23.47
N GLU A 630 -40.41 -7.95 -22.31
CA GLU A 630 -41.86 -8.09 -22.07
C GLU A 630 -42.56 -6.72 -22.00
N ALA A 631 -41.97 -5.72 -21.34
CA ALA A 631 -42.43 -4.34 -21.32
C ALA A 631 -42.46 -3.74 -22.73
N ALA A 632 -41.43 -3.96 -23.55
CA ALA A 632 -41.40 -3.53 -24.94
C ALA A 632 -42.48 -4.21 -25.79
N ARG A 633 -42.75 -5.50 -25.54
CA ARG A 633 -43.86 -6.24 -26.23
C ARG A 633 -45.25 -5.71 -25.86
N LEU A 634 -45.41 -5.22 -24.63
CA LEU A 634 -46.62 -4.61 -24.13
C LEU A 634 -46.72 -3.11 -24.46
N LEU A 635 -45.82 -2.57 -25.31
CA LEU A 635 -45.72 -1.17 -25.71
C LEU A 635 -45.49 -0.18 -24.55
N GLN A 636 -44.97 -0.65 -23.43
CA GLN A 636 -44.61 0.16 -22.25
C GLN A 636 -43.18 0.72 -22.43
N PHE A 637 -43.03 1.64 -23.38
CA PHE A 637 -41.67 2.11 -23.79
C PHE A 637 -40.91 2.85 -22.73
N GLU A 638 -41.57 3.58 -21.81
CA GLU A 638 -40.92 4.26 -20.70
C GLU A 638 -40.31 3.24 -19.70
N LEU A 639 -41.07 2.19 -19.36
CA LEU A 639 -40.60 1.11 -18.49
C LEU A 639 -39.46 0.33 -19.15
N ALA A 640 -39.59 0.02 -20.45
CA ALA A 640 -38.51 -0.65 -21.18
C ALA A 640 -37.24 0.18 -21.26
N ALA A 641 -37.31 1.50 -21.36
CA ALA A 641 -36.15 2.39 -21.33
C ALA A 641 -35.50 2.42 -19.94
N GLN A 642 -36.29 2.50 -18.87
CA GLN A 642 -35.78 2.46 -17.49
C GLN A 642 -35.04 1.14 -17.20
N LEU A 643 -35.62 0.00 -17.58
CA LEU A 643 -35.01 -1.32 -17.40
C LEU A 643 -33.70 -1.46 -18.21
N ARG A 644 -33.67 -0.91 -19.43
CA ARG A 644 -32.46 -0.88 -20.27
C ARG A 644 -31.32 -0.08 -19.57
N ASP A 645 -31.66 1.10 -19.04
CA ASP A 645 -30.72 1.98 -18.40
C ASP A 645 -30.17 1.35 -17.09
N GLU A 646 -31.02 0.58 -16.39
CA GLU A 646 -30.62 -0.18 -15.21
C GLU A 646 -29.72 -1.37 -15.57
N ILE A 647 -30.00 -2.11 -16.65
CA ILE A 647 -29.13 -3.16 -17.20
C ILE A 647 -27.76 -2.58 -17.55
N GLN A 648 -27.71 -1.44 -18.26
CA GLN A 648 -26.45 -0.82 -18.62
C GLN A 648 -25.61 -0.37 -17.39
N ARG A 649 -26.26 0.07 -16.31
CA ARG A 649 -25.60 0.39 -15.04
C ARG A 649 -25.01 -0.86 -14.39
N LEU A 650 -25.76 -1.94 -14.33
CA LEU A 650 -25.30 -3.22 -13.81
C LEU A 650 -24.12 -3.81 -14.63
N GLU A 651 -24.16 -3.68 -15.96
CA GLU A 651 -23.07 -4.09 -16.86
C GLU A 651 -21.79 -3.27 -16.63
N ARG A 652 -21.91 -1.99 -16.25
CA ARG A 652 -20.78 -1.12 -15.88
C ARG A 652 -20.28 -1.36 -14.46
N GLY A 653 -20.91 -2.25 -13.70
CA GLY A 653 -20.52 -2.52 -12.31
C GLY A 653 -21.07 -1.53 -11.27
N GLU A 654 -22.04 -0.67 -11.67
CA GLU A 654 -22.70 0.27 -10.76
C GLU A 654 -23.82 -0.44 -9.97
N ASP A 655 -23.88 -0.21 -8.65
CA ASP A 655 -24.85 -0.86 -7.77
C ASP A 655 -26.21 -0.13 -7.80
N PRO A 656 -27.35 -0.82 -7.91
CA PRO A 656 -28.68 -0.19 -7.98
C PRO A 656 -29.04 0.66 -6.75
N THR A 657 -28.43 0.40 -5.60
CA THR A 657 -28.68 1.13 -4.34
C THR A 657 -28.04 2.52 -4.26
N ALA A 658 -27.05 2.82 -5.12
CA ALA A 658 -26.38 4.12 -5.15
C ALA A 658 -27.26 5.24 -5.75
N ALA A 659 -28.19 4.91 -6.67
CA ALA A 659 -29.08 5.86 -7.32
C ALA A 659 -30.21 6.35 -6.39
N ASP A 660 -30.74 5.50 -5.51
CA ASP A 660 -31.85 5.83 -4.60
C ASP A 660 -31.44 6.86 -3.52
N THR A 661 -30.15 6.89 -3.15
CA THR A 661 -29.59 7.88 -2.20
C THR A 661 -29.34 9.25 -2.84
N SER A 662 -28.97 9.33 -4.13
CA SER A 662 -28.79 10.60 -4.84
C SER A 662 -30.11 11.26 -5.20
N GLU A 663 -31.12 10.50 -5.62
CA GLU A 663 -32.49 11.00 -5.89
C GLU A 663 -33.23 11.40 -4.61
N ARG A 664 -33.05 10.67 -3.49
CA ARG A 664 -33.55 11.08 -2.17
C ARG A 664 -32.89 12.36 -1.65
N LYS A 665 -31.61 12.57 -1.88
CA LYS A 665 -30.91 13.84 -1.56
C LYS A 665 -31.35 14.99 -2.47
N ALA A 666 -31.62 14.75 -3.74
CA ALA A 666 -32.16 15.75 -4.69
C ALA A 666 -33.64 16.11 -4.36
N ALA A 667 -34.48 15.13 -4.06
CA ALA A 667 -35.86 15.33 -3.63
C ALA A 667 -36.00 16.03 -2.26
N ALA A 668 -35.04 15.77 -1.33
CA ALA A 668 -34.98 16.47 -0.05
C ALA A 668 -34.54 17.94 -0.19
N LYS A 669 -33.63 18.26 -1.13
CA LYS A 669 -33.24 19.65 -1.45
C LYS A 669 -34.40 20.43 -2.10
N THR A 670 -35.16 19.81 -2.99
CA THR A 670 -36.37 20.44 -3.64
C THR A 670 -37.51 20.66 -2.66
N ARG A 671 -37.71 19.79 -1.66
CA ARG A 671 -38.71 20.01 -0.59
C ARG A 671 -38.29 21.10 0.40
N LYS A 672 -37.00 21.30 0.71
CA LYS A 672 -36.50 22.40 1.52
C LYS A 672 -36.61 23.76 0.80
N GLY A 673 -36.42 23.79 -0.52
CA GLY A 673 -36.62 25.01 -1.33
C GLY A 673 -38.07 25.50 -1.40
N ARG A 674 -39.06 24.58 -1.45
CA ARG A 674 -40.50 24.95 -1.49
C ARG A 674 -41.09 25.40 -0.13
N ARG A 675 -40.44 25.13 0.98
CA ARG A 675 -40.89 25.61 2.32
C ARG A 675 -40.38 27.03 2.67
N LYS A 676 -39.48 27.62 1.89
CA LYS A 676 -38.98 29.00 2.10
C LYS A 676 -39.76 30.07 1.33
N TYR A 677 -40.79 29.69 0.55
CA TYR A 677 -41.63 30.63 -0.20
C TYR A 677 -43.11 30.54 0.18
N LYS A 678 -43.44 30.06 1.39
CA LYS A 678 -44.75 30.19 2.00
C LYS A 678 -44.55 30.51 3.49
N ASN A 679 -44.21 31.75 3.75
CA ASN A 679 -44.56 32.54 4.92
C ASN A 679 -44.19 33.99 4.65
#